data_dd763b15cb73afe9c7c6e596f6895b0e
#
_entry.id   dd763b15cb73afe9c7c6e596f6895b0e
#
_cell.length_a   1.000
_cell.length_b   1.000
_cell.length_c   1.000
_cell.angle_alpha   90.00
_cell.angle_beta   90.00
_cell.angle_gamma   90.00
#
_symmetry.space_group_name_H-M   'P 1'
#
loop_
_entity.id
_entity.type
_entity.pdbx_description
1 polymer ?
#
loop_
_entity_poly.entity_id
_entity_poly.type
_entity_poly.pdbx_seq_one_letter_code
_entity_poly.pdbx_strand_id
1 'polypeptide(L)'
;MAARGVRSERVASHRHLLYNHRVIARLVLGYVLGVLAFIPHLTKAVDKDHSYKLAILMTSEIAGTLQVYYDIGAGLREADSVAVPLETERREYELPLPKGGYRLLRIDPGNQPGRYTIERVAIRRPDGSTYWQIPLEELRPVHQLSLIERTGERLVVESPPGSNDPQLLYALPLPFPLSSRPPGVGLLLARLAGYVLALVLVIGLLERALQRVAPAVWRCLQEAAQWSDAHPRGAVLVAAAIATLIATYPILFLNRSLVSPNNGGTGMLYDQPPYVPGSQDLSIEDVRASDVYAMMAAFLPYAKVQRNSLSYGEVPLWNRFNGTGRALWGQGQTFFGDPLHWLTLLDADWGQDLKFVAHRFVFAAGVGLVAFSAGCSCLAAAIAAALTPFLGFYTFRFNHDAAFAVSYAPWILMAWLWLAGARGRFQMARAAVLLSVTSALVLLASPPKEAAVVLASCQAAGLLVLLPCRRDARGLWQRLGFAMAAGAAMVAITAPHWVAFLDTLRNSLTVYDRPAAALFSFSAAPQILLGSLNPILLLPPLQIAAVPLLIAAVVSPRQLLRRPAILACLVIAIGLIAVAFGAIPADWLVRVPLVANIYQINNVTTTAAIVLLSVVCAVGAESLLAASLWKATLFTCLVGLTAVWLLRDVAVRAVDMPEVRLIGLLLGGAVAVPFSMQAAGRASGQVLPVLSMFALGALLLLPGGLQIETGVPALDQLLSQPRLRADLDATSPAVEAIHRAMNEPARTIGIDAVLRAGSQGLYGLEGLGGPDALMSAHYEQLLDAGPIDRPDGPLLAVGWLTTVSATSFDRLAPLLDLLNVGFVLARPERVLPGLTDVPMQGTDRLKPLRRPTAWPRAFFTDGVTTYVEPQELLRQVAAHGKPLASIQSTDDRAMDATRGLRASGGHSVPARGYMLTGNTTSFVVRSAGPGVAVLTETFLPDDFRVTLNGRRVPYFRVNHAFKAVAIPSAGDWAVKFEYRPRHWDLSLAMAGSGVLLLAGLGVLSRDKSPTP
;
A
#
# COMPACT_ATOMS: atom_id res chain seq x y z
N MET A 1 17.39 30.57 67.94
CA MET A 1 18.45 29.95 67.15
C MET A 1 18.07 28.59 66.55
N ALA A 2 17.25 27.76 67.15
CA ALA A 2 16.85 26.44 66.63
C ALA A 2 16.06 26.46 65.31
N ALA A 3 15.26 27.48 65.02
CA ALA A 3 14.44 27.56 63.82
C ALA A 3 15.24 27.92 62.49
N ARG A 4 16.49 28.45 62.64
CA ARG A 4 17.36 28.71 61.47
C ARG A 4 18.13 27.47 61.02
N GLY A 5 18.47 26.55 61.92
CA GLY A 5 19.18 25.29 61.63
C GLY A 5 18.32 24.33 60.76
N VAL A 6 17.06 24.16 61.13
CA VAL A 6 16.13 23.25 60.41
C VAL A 6 15.80 23.74 58.99
N ARG A 7 15.81 25.06 58.77
CA ARG A 7 15.61 25.63 57.41
C ARG A 7 16.85 25.44 56.50
N SER A 8 18.08 25.51 57.07
CA SER A 8 19.30 25.31 56.28
C SER A 8 19.52 23.82 55.88
N GLU A 9 19.16 22.90 56.75
CA GLU A 9 19.23 21.46 56.46
C GLU A 9 18.17 21.04 55.39
N ARG A 10 16.95 21.56 55.48
CA ARG A 10 15.92 21.28 54.44
C ARG A 10 16.31 21.88 53.08
N VAL A 11 16.95 23.06 53.05
CA VAL A 11 17.39 23.67 51.80
C VAL A 11 18.62 22.91 51.24
N ALA A 12 19.53 22.43 52.06
CA ALA A 12 20.66 21.61 51.67
C ALA A 12 20.21 20.23 51.13
N SER A 13 19.29 19.56 51.81
CA SER A 13 18.73 18.31 51.34
C SER A 13 17.91 18.46 50.04
N HIS A 14 17.22 19.57 49.88
CA HIS A 14 16.48 19.87 48.65
C HIS A 14 17.44 20.14 47.46
N ARG A 15 18.56 20.85 47.71
CA ARG A 15 19.60 21.06 46.69
C ARG A 15 20.31 19.78 46.27
N HIS A 16 20.62 18.91 47.20
CA HIS A 16 21.19 17.57 46.90
C HIS A 16 20.24 16.65 46.14
N LEU A 17 18.96 16.66 46.47
CA LEU A 17 17.93 15.93 45.73
C LEU A 17 17.77 16.47 44.30
N LEU A 18 17.71 17.78 44.11
CA LEU A 18 17.62 18.43 42.81
C LEU A 18 18.87 18.18 41.96
N TYR A 19 20.08 18.14 42.57
CA TYR A 19 21.33 17.84 41.88
C TYR A 19 21.35 16.40 41.35
N ASN A 20 20.98 15.44 42.19
CA ASN A 20 20.92 14.02 41.83
C ASN A 20 19.89 13.77 40.70
N HIS A 21 18.74 14.46 40.70
CA HIS A 21 17.73 14.31 39.65
C HIS A 21 18.21 14.87 38.30
N ARG A 22 18.96 15.97 38.27
CA ARG A 22 19.55 16.52 37.07
C ARG A 22 20.62 15.61 36.49
N VAL A 23 21.45 15.00 37.33
CA VAL A 23 22.46 14.04 36.86
C VAL A 23 21.80 12.78 36.29
N ILE A 24 20.78 12.24 36.96
CA ILE A 24 20.04 11.07 36.46
C ILE A 24 19.33 11.39 35.14
N ALA A 25 18.68 12.55 35.03
CA ALA A 25 18.04 12.96 33.78
C ALA A 25 19.04 13.10 32.61
N ARG A 26 20.24 13.61 32.87
CA ARG A 26 21.33 13.70 31.88
C ARG A 26 21.85 12.34 31.48
N LEU A 27 22.06 11.45 32.44
CA LEU A 27 22.48 10.08 32.17
C LEU A 27 21.48 9.33 31.31
N VAL A 28 20.18 9.46 31.62
CA VAL A 28 19.12 8.83 30.86
C VAL A 28 19.00 9.40 29.46
N LEU A 29 19.00 10.71 29.32
CA LEU A 29 18.95 11.37 28.03
C LEU A 29 20.21 11.07 27.20
N GLY A 30 21.40 11.07 27.83
CA GLY A 30 22.67 10.70 27.22
C GLY A 30 22.68 9.23 26.76
N TYR A 31 22.11 8.33 27.57
CA TYR A 31 21.97 6.93 27.20
C TYR A 31 21.07 6.76 25.96
N VAL A 32 19.91 7.42 25.95
CA VAL A 32 18.98 7.38 24.81
C VAL A 32 19.62 7.90 23.55
N LEU A 33 20.15 9.11 23.63
CA LEU A 33 20.79 9.76 22.48
C LEU A 33 22.02 8.96 22.01
N GLY A 34 22.76 8.35 22.95
CA GLY A 34 23.92 7.50 22.65
C GLY A 34 23.52 6.24 21.91
N VAL A 35 22.50 5.57 22.38
CA VAL A 35 21.97 4.39 21.68
C VAL A 35 21.49 4.79 20.29
N LEU A 36 20.74 5.85 20.17
CA LEU A 36 20.10 6.29 18.94
C LEU A 36 21.08 6.78 17.87
N ALA A 37 21.92 7.74 18.23
CA ALA A 37 22.84 8.39 17.30
C ALA A 37 23.99 7.46 16.86
N PHE A 38 24.38 6.49 17.69
CA PHE A 38 25.55 5.67 17.48
C PHE A 38 25.29 4.19 17.25
N ILE A 39 24.02 3.78 17.06
CA ILE A 39 23.67 2.40 16.68
C ILE A 39 24.54 1.86 15.55
N PRO A 40 24.72 2.55 14.42
CA PRO A 40 25.56 2.06 13.34
C PRO A 40 27.02 1.84 13.76
N HIS A 41 27.52 2.67 14.69
CA HIS A 41 28.89 2.55 15.20
C HIS A 41 29.02 1.51 16.32
N LEU A 42 27.99 1.41 17.19
CA LEU A 42 27.95 0.38 18.25
C LEU A 42 27.99 -1.01 17.65
N THR A 43 27.33 -1.16 16.52
CA THR A 43 27.15 -2.45 15.85
C THR A 43 28.11 -2.69 14.71
N LYS A 44 29.05 -1.76 14.45
CA LYS A 44 30.07 -1.95 13.43
C LYS A 44 30.90 -3.20 13.72
N ALA A 45 30.95 -4.09 12.75
CA ALA A 45 31.62 -5.36 12.84
C ALA A 45 33.09 -5.21 13.26
N VAL A 46 33.53 -6.17 14.04
CA VAL A 46 34.95 -6.21 14.55
C VAL A 46 35.86 -6.79 13.50
N ASP A 47 35.38 -7.77 12.73
CA ASP A 47 36.18 -8.44 11.69
C ASP A 47 35.81 -7.93 10.30
N LYS A 48 36.83 -7.41 9.60
CA LYS A 48 36.69 -6.93 8.23
C LYS A 48 36.98 -8.01 7.18
N ASP A 49 37.61 -9.11 7.53
CA ASP A 49 38.26 -10.01 6.55
C ASP A 49 37.67 -11.44 6.48
N HIS A 50 36.62 -11.74 7.20
CA HIS A 50 36.01 -13.09 7.15
C HIS A 50 34.73 -13.08 6.31
N SER A 51 34.76 -13.72 5.14
CA SER A 51 33.63 -13.91 4.26
C SER A 51 32.88 -15.22 4.57
N TYR A 52 31.56 -15.22 4.43
CA TYR A 52 30.78 -16.44 4.35
C TYR A 52 31.20 -17.24 3.13
N LYS A 53 31.00 -18.56 3.16
CA LYS A 53 31.30 -19.45 2.04
C LYS A 53 30.11 -20.31 1.70
N LEU A 54 29.87 -20.51 0.42
CA LEU A 54 29.01 -21.57 -0.07
C LEU A 54 29.82 -22.85 -0.20
N ALA A 55 29.49 -23.85 0.59
CA ALA A 55 30.09 -25.18 0.55
C ALA A 55 29.20 -26.11 -0.24
N ILE A 56 29.73 -26.68 -1.34
CA ILE A 56 29.00 -27.61 -2.20
C ILE A 56 29.78 -28.96 -2.19
N LEU A 57 29.18 -29.96 -1.61
CA LEU A 57 29.72 -31.34 -1.67
C LEU A 57 29.13 -32.01 -2.89
N MET A 58 29.96 -32.35 -3.87
CA MET A 58 29.53 -32.93 -5.11
C MET A 58 30.57 -33.88 -5.75
N THR A 59 30.09 -34.68 -6.68
CA THR A 59 30.88 -35.52 -7.57
C THR A 59 30.50 -35.18 -9.00
N SER A 60 31.45 -35.09 -9.92
CA SER A 60 31.22 -34.89 -11.34
C SER A 60 31.87 -36.05 -12.13
N GLU A 61 31.25 -36.48 -13.22
CA GLU A 61 31.84 -37.43 -14.14
C GLU A 61 32.90 -36.77 -15.06
N ILE A 62 32.89 -35.46 -15.17
CA ILE A 62 33.77 -34.71 -16.09
C ILE A 62 34.35 -33.49 -15.36
N ALA A 63 35.60 -33.24 -15.59
CA ALA A 63 36.28 -32.03 -15.10
C ALA A 63 35.78 -30.79 -15.86
N GLY A 64 35.73 -29.67 -15.19
CA GLY A 64 35.22 -28.45 -15.77
C GLY A 64 35.31 -27.22 -14.85
N THR A 65 34.28 -26.40 -14.82
CA THR A 65 34.18 -25.23 -13.96
C THR A 65 32.85 -25.24 -13.22
N LEU A 66 32.90 -25.26 -11.89
CA LEU A 66 31.77 -25.00 -11.04
C LEU A 66 31.66 -23.48 -10.83
N GLN A 67 30.51 -22.90 -11.18
CA GLN A 67 30.28 -21.45 -11.05
C GLN A 67 29.01 -21.19 -10.26
N VAL A 68 29.05 -20.18 -9.39
CA VAL A 68 27.91 -19.76 -8.60
C VAL A 68 27.69 -18.28 -8.82
N TYR A 69 26.50 -17.96 -9.29
CA TYR A 69 26.00 -16.59 -9.40
C TYR A 69 25.11 -16.27 -8.20
N TYR A 70 25.16 -15.04 -7.75
CA TYR A 70 24.31 -14.59 -6.66
C TYR A 70 23.64 -13.27 -6.97
N ASP A 71 22.33 -13.22 -6.72
CA ASP A 71 21.56 -12.00 -6.82
C ASP A 71 21.47 -11.33 -5.44
N ILE A 72 22.17 -10.20 -5.30
CA ILE A 72 22.14 -9.33 -4.13
C ILE A 72 21.26 -8.09 -4.35
N GLY A 73 20.37 -8.13 -5.35
CA GLY A 73 19.43 -7.07 -5.66
C GLY A 73 19.58 -6.44 -7.05
N ALA A 74 20.59 -6.85 -7.82
CA ALA A 74 20.88 -6.34 -9.16
C ALA A 74 20.61 -7.39 -10.27
N GLY A 75 19.99 -8.51 -9.92
CA GLY A 75 19.85 -9.69 -10.79
C GLY A 75 21.14 -10.51 -10.88
N LEU A 76 21.07 -11.65 -11.58
CA LEU A 76 22.23 -12.50 -11.82
C LEU A 76 23.11 -11.90 -12.93
N ARG A 77 24.34 -11.55 -12.59
CA ARG A 77 25.31 -10.94 -13.52
C ARG A 77 26.63 -11.69 -13.46
N GLU A 78 27.38 -11.71 -14.54
CA GLU A 78 28.72 -12.31 -14.57
C GLU A 78 29.67 -11.71 -13.53
N ALA A 79 29.56 -10.40 -13.29
CA ALA A 79 30.34 -9.70 -12.27
C ALA A 79 29.98 -10.13 -10.84
N ASP A 80 28.80 -10.73 -10.63
CA ASP A 80 28.30 -11.22 -9.36
C ASP A 80 28.33 -12.77 -9.37
N SER A 81 29.48 -13.35 -9.73
CA SER A 81 29.70 -14.79 -9.72
C SER A 81 31.09 -15.15 -9.18
N VAL A 82 31.20 -16.39 -8.75
CA VAL A 82 32.47 -17.00 -8.31
C VAL A 82 32.60 -18.36 -8.97
N ALA A 83 33.73 -18.60 -9.62
CA ALA A 83 34.01 -19.84 -10.30
C ALA A 83 35.23 -20.56 -9.68
N VAL A 84 35.17 -21.88 -9.63
CA VAL A 84 36.26 -22.74 -9.18
C VAL A 84 36.42 -23.93 -10.14
N PRO A 85 37.65 -24.47 -10.31
CA PRO A 85 37.87 -25.68 -11.10
C PRO A 85 37.09 -26.88 -10.50
N LEU A 86 36.39 -27.59 -11.36
CA LEU A 86 35.64 -28.79 -11.00
C LEU A 86 36.48 -30.03 -11.34
N GLU A 87 36.67 -30.89 -10.35
CA GLU A 87 37.38 -32.17 -10.48
C GLU A 87 36.39 -33.34 -10.51
N THR A 88 36.81 -34.50 -11.01
CA THR A 88 35.93 -35.67 -11.12
C THR A 88 35.75 -36.44 -9.79
N GLU A 89 36.61 -36.18 -8.82
CA GLU A 89 36.52 -36.80 -7.49
C GLU A 89 35.44 -36.18 -6.62
N ARG A 90 34.92 -36.92 -5.68
CA ARG A 90 34.00 -36.44 -4.64
C ARG A 90 34.72 -35.43 -3.77
N ARG A 91 34.29 -34.18 -3.86
CA ARG A 91 34.95 -33.07 -3.17
C ARG A 91 33.96 -32.04 -2.66
N GLU A 92 34.31 -31.36 -1.58
CA GLU A 92 33.59 -30.19 -1.10
C GLU A 92 34.28 -28.91 -1.63
N TYR A 93 33.51 -28.13 -2.38
CA TYR A 93 33.96 -26.86 -2.96
C TYR A 93 33.47 -25.72 -2.07
N GLU A 94 34.38 -24.84 -1.68
CA GLU A 94 34.06 -23.65 -0.87
C GLU A 94 34.23 -22.39 -1.73
N LEU A 95 33.13 -21.72 -2.03
CA LEU A 95 33.10 -20.49 -2.81
C LEU A 95 32.80 -19.31 -1.87
N PRO A 96 33.60 -18.24 -1.88
CA PRO A 96 33.39 -17.08 -1.03
C PRO A 96 32.09 -16.37 -1.45
N LEU A 97 31.29 -16.02 -0.45
CA LEU A 97 30.08 -15.22 -0.65
C LEU A 97 30.31 -13.83 -0.08
N PRO A 98 30.18 -12.77 -0.90
CA PRO A 98 30.29 -11.38 -0.40
C PRO A 98 29.15 -11.07 0.58
N LYS A 99 29.29 -9.99 1.33
CA LYS A 99 28.24 -9.49 2.21
C LYS A 99 27.12 -8.91 1.37
N GLY A 100 25.87 -9.24 1.73
CA GLY A 100 24.72 -8.73 1.03
C GLY A 100 23.43 -9.47 1.39
N GLY A 101 22.36 -9.07 0.77
CA GLY A 101 21.07 -9.73 0.88
C GLY A 101 20.77 -10.57 -0.36
N TYR A 102 20.92 -11.85 -0.21
CA TYR A 102 20.77 -12.83 -1.28
C TYR A 102 19.31 -13.15 -1.54
N ARG A 103 18.88 -13.08 -2.80
CA ARG A 103 17.53 -13.43 -3.26
C ARG A 103 17.51 -14.74 -4.01
N LEU A 104 18.51 -14.91 -4.85
CA LEU A 104 18.62 -16.03 -5.76
C LEU A 104 20.06 -16.50 -5.81
N LEU A 105 20.25 -17.80 -5.79
CA LEU A 105 21.51 -18.44 -6.11
C LEU A 105 21.31 -19.28 -7.37
N ARG A 106 22.16 -19.10 -8.35
CA ARG A 106 22.29 -19.98 -9.50
C ARG A 106 23.59 -20.75 -9.35
N ILE A 107 23.50 -22.04 -9.38
CA ILE A 107 24.64 -22.97 -9.35
C ILE A 107 24.75 -23.60 -10.73
N ASP A 108 25.84 -23.35 -11.40
CA ASP A 108 26.20 -24.00 -12.65
C ASP A 108 27.17 -25.15 -12.28
N PRO A 109 26.67 -26.42 -12.19
CA PRO A 109 27.44 -27.52 -11.60
C PRO A 109 28.61 -27.98 -12.46
N GLY A 110 28.69 -27.46 -13.66
CA GLY A 110 29.78 -27.67 -14.62
C GLY A 110 29.50 -26.88 -15.89
N ASN A 111 30.44 -26.87 -16.80
CA ASN A 111 30.32 -26.21 -18.13
C ASN A 111 30.41 -27.19 -19.29
N GLN A 112 30.19 -28.49 -19.03
CA GLN A 112 30.30 -29.55 -20.05
C GLN A 112 29.14 -30.54 -19.92
N PRO A 113 28.79 -31.28 -20.98
CA PRO A 113 27.82 -32.36 -20.93
C PRO A 113 28.31 -33.49 -20.00
N GLY A 114 27.44 -33.94 -19.07
CA GLY A 114 27.79 -35.00 -18.13
C GLY A 114 26.86 -35.07 -16.95
N ARG A 115 27.16 -35.98 -16.02
CA ARG A 115 26.38 -36.19 -14.83
C ARG A 115 27.03 -35.55 -13.61
N TYR A 116 26.21 -34.83 -12.83
CA TYR A 116 26.60 -34.12 -11.64
C TYR A 116 25.76 -34.63 -10.46
N THR A 117 26.44 -35.05 -9.40
CA THR A 117 25.81 -35.56 -8.18
C THR A 117 26.11 -34.58 -7.05
N ILE A 118 25.10 -33.92 -6.52
CA ILE A 118 25.23 -32.97 -5.42
C ILE A 118 24.66 -33.63 -4.16
N GLU A 119 25.46 -33.70 -3.10
CA GLU A 119 25.10 -34.37 -1.85
C GLU A 119 24.76 -33.36 -0.74
N ARG A 120 25.37 -32.17 -0.78
CA ARG A 120 25.11 -31.14 0.20
C ARG A 120 25.44 -29.76 -0.38
N VAL A 121 24.56 -28.81 -0.09
CA VAL A 121 24.83 -27.40 -0.32
C VAL A 121 24.56 -26.65 0.99
N ALA A 122 25.54 -25.91 1.48
CA ALA A 122 25.44 -25.22 2.75
C ALA A 122 26.17 -23.87 2.72
N ILE A 123 25.58 -22.87 3.37
CA ILE A 123 26.28 -21.61 3.65
C ILE A 123 27.00 -21.76 4.99
N ARG A 124 28.31 -21.54 5.00
CA ARG A 124 29.16 -21.60 6.19
C ARG A 124 29.53 -20.21 6.70
N ARG A 125 29.59 -20.10 8.02
CA ARG A 125 30.16 -18.92 8.67
C ARG A 125 31.68 -18.87 8.53
N PRO A 126 32.30 -17.70 8.78
CA PRO A 126 33.74 -17.59 8.80
C PRO A 126 34.46 -18.55 9.77
N ASP A 127 33.78 -19.00 10.84
CA ASP A 127 34.31 -19.98 11.82
C ASP A 127 34.18 -21.44 11.34
N GLY A 128 33.69 -21.68 10.15
CA GLY A 128 33.46 -23.01 9.55
C GLY A 128 32.15 -23.69 9.96
N SER A 129 31.39 -23.13 10.89
CA SER A 129 30.10 -23.69 11.28
C SER A 129 29.04 -23.51 10.15
N THR A 130 28.14 -24.46 10.04
CA THR A 130 27.04 -24.33 9.08
C THR A 130 26.09 -23.24 9.56
N TYR A 131 25.85 -22.26 8.68
CA TYR A 131 24.90 -21.18 8.88
C TYR A 131 23.52 -21.54 8.38
N TRP A 132 23.45 -22.06 7.16
CA TRP A 132 22.23 -22.49 6.52
C TRP A 132 22.51 -23.69 5.61
N GLN A 133 21.69 -24.72 5.71
CA GLN A 133 21.75 -25.86 4.78
C GLN A 133 20.63 -25.68 3.76
N ILE A 134 21.01 -25.61 2.49
CA ILE A 134 20.09 -25.52 1.38
C ILE A 134 19.46 -26.90 1.14
N PRO A 135 18.13 -27.03 1.22
CA PRO A 135 17.47 -28.30 0.92
C PRO A 135 17.67 -28.65 -0.56
N LEU A 136 18.17 -29.84 -0.83
CA LEU A 136 18.39 -30.33 -2.21
C LEU A 136 17.08 -30.42 -3.00
N GLU A 137 15.97 -30.58 -2.32
CA GLU A 137 14.62 -30.60 -2.88
C GLU A 137 14.17 -29.29 -3.50
N GLU A 138 14.72 -28.17 -3.04
CA GLU A 138 14.39 -26.83 -3.49
C GLU A 138 15.30 -26.35 -4.63
N LEU A 139 16.41 -27.06 -4.92
CA LEU A 139 17.26 -26.75 -6.07
C LEU A 139 16.56 -27.17 -7.36
N ARG A 140 16.28 -26.22 -8.24
CA ARG A 140 15.53 -26.45 -9.49
C ARG A 140 16.45 -26.44 -10.70
N PRO A 141 16.51 -27.54 -11.49
CA PRO A 141 17.14 -27.49 -12.81
C PRO A 141 16.27 -26.60 -13.73
N VAL A 142 16.87 -25.60 -14.37
CA VAL A 142 16.15 -24.61 -15.18
C VAL A 142 16.65 -24.47 -16.60
N HIS A 143 17.92 -24.76 -16.85
CA HIS A 143 18.50 -24.67 -18.18
C HIS A 143 19.53 -25.79 -18.38
N GLN A 144 19.46 -26.45 -19.53
CA GLN A 144 20.41 -27.49 -19.99
C GLN A 144 20.71 -28.59 -18.94
N LEU A 145 19.76 -28.87 -18.02
CA LEU A 145 19.85 -29.91 -17.00
C LEU A 145 18.56 -30.72 -16.93
N SER A 146 18.71 -32.03 -16.93
CA SER A 146 17.65 -32.99 -16.68
C SER A 146 17.81 -33.58 -15.27
N LEU A 147 16.71 -33.67 -14.54
CA LEU A 147 16.69 -34.28 -13.20
C LEU A 147 16.66 -35.80 -13.37
N ILE A 148 17.65 -36.49 -12.82
CA ILE A 148 17.73 -37.97 -12.84
C ILE A 148 17.22 -38.54 -11.52
N GLU A 149 17.70 -38.00 -10.38
CA GLU A 149 17.33 -38.48 -9.07
C GLU A 149 17.29 -37.32 -8.08
N ARG A 150 16.32 -37.30 -7.19
CA ARG A 150 16.22 -36.35 -6.12
C ARG A 150 15.75 -37.00 -4.83
N THR A 151 16.61 -36.96 -3.83
CA THR A 151 16.31 -37.40 -2.47
C THR A 151 16.77 -36.32 -1.50
N GLY A 152 16.35 -36.38 -0.23
CA GLY A 152 16.84 -35.42 0.80
C GLY A 152 18.35 -35.43 0.99
N GLU A 153 19.03 -36.52 0.56
CA GLU A 153 20.47 -36.70 0.73
C GLU A 153 21.26 -36.53 -0.58
N ARG A 154 20.59 -36.55 -1.75
CA ARG A 154 21.28 -36.57 -3.04
C ARG A 154 20.43 -35.98 -4.17
N LEU A 155 21.03 -35.11 -4.97
CA LEU A 155 20.48 -34.56 -6.20
C LEU A 155 21.39 -34.96 -7.37
N VAL A 156 20.87 -35.75 -8.30
CA VAL A 156 21.57 -36.15 -9.52
C VAL A 156 20.94 -35.46 -10.72
N VAL A 157 21.73 -34.69 -11.43
CA VAL A 157 21.32 -34.00 -12.65
C VAL A 157 22.26 -34.36 -13.80
N GLU A 158 21.73 -34.40 -15.01
CA GLU A 158 22.47 -34.73 -16.22
C GLU A 158 22.35 -33.60 -17.24
N SER A 159 23.46 -33.17 -17.76
CA SER A 159 23.57 -32.19 -18.83
C SER A 159 23.71 -32.89 -20.18
N PRO A 160 22.79 -32.71 -21.14
CA PRO A 160 22.81 -33.40 -22.43
C PRO A 160 23.99 -33.01 -23.32
N PRO A 161 24.35 -33.84 -24.32
CA PRO A 161 25.40 -33.50 -25.29
C PRO A 161 25.17 -32.14 -25.95
N GLY A 162 26.22 -31.34 -25.98
CA GLY A 162 26.17 -29.99 -26.55
C GLY A 162 25.81 -28.86 -25.54
N SER A 163 25.57 -29.22 -24.29
CA SER A 163 25.36 -28.25 -23.24
C SER A 163 26.64 -27.52 -22.85
N ASN A 164 26.51 -26.22 -22.59
CA ASN A 164 27.62 -25.38 -22.18
C ASN A 164 27.27 -24.42 -21.03
N ASP A 165 26.00 -24.41 -20.60
CA ASP A 165 25.48 -23.52 -19.53
C ASP A 165 24.37 -24.21 -18.69
N PRO A 166 24.72 -25.35 -18.03
CA PRO A 166 23.75 -26.07 -17.19
C PRO A 166 23.49 -25.34 -15.87
N GLN A 167 22.22 -25.07 -15.53
CA GLN A 167 21.83 -24.19 -14.42
C GLN A 167 20.91 -24.86 -13.42
N LEU A 168 21.26 -24.73 -12.14
CA LEU A 168 20.39 -25.00 -10.98
C LEU A 168 20.05 -23.67 -10.29
N LEU A 169 18.78 -23.46 -10.00
CA LEU A 169 18.31 -22.27 -9.30
C LEU A 169 17.81 -22.61 -7.90
N TYR A 170 18.17 -21.76 -6.95
CA TYR A 170 17.62 -21.75 -5.61
C TYR A 170 17.08 -20.35 -5.30
N ALA A 171 15.77 -20.24 -5.15
CA ALA A 171 15.14 -19.02 -4.69
C ALA A 171 15.12 -19.02 -3.16
N LEU A 172 15.79 -18.07 -2.56
CA LEU A 172 15.74 -17.88 -1.13
C LEU A 172 14.36 -17.37 -0.72
N PRO A 173 13.69 -18.00 0.25
CA PRO A 173 12.30 -17.68 0.62
C PRO A 173 12.10 -16.24 1.10
N LEU A 174 13.16 -15.61 1.54
CA LEU A 174 13.30 -14.18 1.83
C LEU A 174 14.73 -13.80 1.47
N PRO A 175 15.01 -12.53 1.12
CA PRO A 175 16.39 -12.09 0.95
C PRO A 175 17.21 -12.46 2.19
N PHE A 176 18.19 -13.31 1.96
CA PHE A 176 18.98 -13.94 3.01
C PHE A 176 20.20 -13.04 3.31
N PRO A 177 20.27 -12.38 4.48
CA PRO A 177 21.37 -11.45 4.74
C PRO A 177 22.64 -12.18 5.21
N LEU A 178 23.75 -11.93 4.55
CA LEU A 178 25.05 -12.30 5.04
C LEU A 178 25.76 -11.07 5.59
N SER A 179 25.90 -10.97 6.90
CA SER A 179 26.56 -9.86 7.57
C SER A 179 27.80 -10.33 8.35
N SER A 180 28.66 -9.38 8.66
CA SER A 180 29.86 -9.65 9.47
C SER A 180 29.50 -9.95 10.92
N ARG A 181 30.37 -10.70 11.63
CA ARG A 181 30.20 -11.05 13.03
C ARG A 181 29.96 -9.81 13.90
N PRO A 182 28.86 -9.77 14.67
CA PRO A 182 28.61 -8.64 15.55
C PRO A 182 29.66 -8.55 16.68
N PRO A 183 29.91 -7.34 17.22
CA PRO A 183 30.80 -7.17 18.34
C PRO A 183 30.29 -7.94 19.57
N GLY A 184 31.20 -8.58 20.31
CA GLY A 184 30.84 -9.25 21.56
C GLY A 184 30.21 -8.29 22.56
N VAL A 185 29.35 -8.84 23.44
CA VAL A 185 28.55 -8.07 24.42
C VAL A 185 29.40 -7.11 25.25
N GLY A 186 30.58 -7.52 25.69
CA GLY A 186 31.52 -6.68 26.46
C GLY A 186 31.99 -5.43 25.71
N LEU A 187 32.34 -5.58 24.44
CA LEU A 187 32.76 -4.45 23.59
C LEU A 187 31.60 -3.52 23.29
N LEU A 188 30.43 -4.09 23.11
CA LEU A 188 29.21 -3.32 22.85
C LEU A 188 28.81 -2.47 24.04
N LEU A 189 28.89 -3.04 25.26
CA LEU A 189 28.65 -2.31 26.51
C LEU A 189 29.71 -1.22 26.73
N ALA A 190 30.99 -1.50 26.48
CA ALA A 190 32.04 -0.51 26.59
C ALA A 190 31.88 0.66 25.61
N ARG A 191 31.50 0.39 24.34
CA ARG A 191 31.19 1.42 23.35
C ARG A 191 30.00 2.26 23.79
N LEU A 192 28.94 1.60 24.27
CA LEU A 192 27.72 2.28 24.73
C LEU A 192 28.03 3.19 25.91
N ALA A 193 28.82 2.70 26.92
CA ALA A 193 29.23 3.50 28.08
C ALA A 193 30.03 4.73 27.66
N GLY A 194 30.94 4.60 26.70
CA GLY A 194 31.75 5.68 26.16
C GLY A 194 30.89 6.76 25.48
N TYR A 195 29.91 6.35 24.64
CA TYR A 195 29.01 7.30 23.98
C TYR A 195 28.05 7.99 24.96
N VAL A 196 27.53 7.24 25.95
CA VAL A 196 26.68 7.81 27.01
C VAL A 196 27.45 8.89 27.77
N LEU A 197 28.69 8.61 28.16
CA LEU A 197 29.53 9.58 28.88
C LEU A 197 29.80 10.83 28.04
N ALA A 198 30.14 10.66 26.76
CA ALA A 198 30.41 11.77 25.87
C ALA A 198 29.17 12.65 25.69
N LEU A 199 28.01 12.04 25.50
CA LEU A 199 26.72 12.77 25.35
C LEU A 199 26.29 13.47 26.63
N VAL A 200 26.48 12.86 27.80
CA VAL A 200 26.19 13.51 29.08
C VAL A 200 27.04 14.78 29.24
N LEU A 201 28.31 14.74 28.83
CA LEU A 201 29.17 15.90 28.82
C LEU A 201 28.69 16.98 27.83
N VAL A 202 28.33 16.58 26.59
CA VAL A 202 27.81 17.52 25.58
C VAL A 202 26.48 18.14 26.03
N ILE A 203 25.56 17.36 26.59
CA ILE A 203 24.30 17.87 27.14
C ILE A 203 24.54 18.85 28.29
N GLY A 204 25.50 18.54 29.17
CA GLY A 204 25.88 19.44 30.26
C GLY A 204 26.46 20.77 29.77
N LEU A 205 27.28 20.74 28.70
CA LEU A 205 27.80 21.93 28.06
C LEU A 205 26.74 22.71 27.33
N LEU A 206 25.84 22.03 26.58
CA LEU A 206 24.68 22.65 25.90
C LEU A 206 23.70 23.30 26.90
N GLU A 207 23.41 22.63 28.00
CA GLU A 207 22.59 23.27 29.07
C GLU A 207 23.23 24.55 29.60
N ARG A 208 24.57 24.54 29.88
CA ARG A 208 25.26 25.71 30.31
C ARG A 208 25.30 26.84 29.27
N ALA A 209 25.48 26.48 28.00
CA ALA A 209 25.44 27.39 26.87
C ALA A 209 24.00 27.97 26.69
N LEU A 210 22.99 27.13 26.71
CA LEU A 210 21.58 27.56 26.67
C LEU A 210 21.18 28.45 27.83
N GLN A 211 21.64 28.18 29.06
CA GLN A 211 21.39 29.03 30.20
C GLN A 211 22.06 30.42 30.08
N ARG A 212 23.17 30.52 29.32
CA ARG A 212 23.88 31.78 29.07
C ARG A 212 23.35 32.58 27.87
N VAL A 213 22.91 31.88 26.84
CA VAL A 213 22.56 32.49 25.51
C VAL A 213 21.07 32.73 25.32
N ALA A 214 20.21 32.12 26.14
CA ALA A 214 18.78 32.07 25.81
C ALA A 214 17.77 32.56 26.85
N PRO A 215 17.87 33.73 27.49
CA PRO A 215 16.71 34.33 28.19
C PRO A 215 15.54 34.56 27.23
N ALA A 216 15.83 34.79 25.93
CA ALA A 216 14.81 34.96 24.90
C ALA A 216 14.09 33.64 24.53
N VAL A 217 14.86 32.57 24.26
CA VAL A 217 14.28 31.26 23.94
C VAL A 217 13.46 30.74 25.13
N TRP A 218 13.94 30.94 26.37
CA TRP A 218 13.19 30.55 27.57
C TRP A 218 11.88 31.33 27.72
N ARG A 219 11.87 32.63 27.43
CA ARG A 219 10.62 33.42 27.38
C ARG A 219 9.65 32.90 26.31
N CYS A 220 10.12 32.68 25.10
CA CYS A 220 9.29 32.12 24.04
C CYS A 220 8.68 30.76 24.45
N LEU A 221 9.42 29.90 25.14
CA LEU A 221 8.94 28.62 25.61
C LEU A 221 7.91 28.75 26.76
N GLN A 222 8.10 29.72 27.64
CA GLN A 222 7.12 30.03 28.69
C GLN A 222 5.84 30.63 28.07
N GLU A 223 5.97 31.51 27.10
CA GLU A 223 4.86 32.05 26.33
C GLU A 223 4.10 30.95 25.57
N ALA A 224 4.82 30.04 24.92
CA ALA A 224 4.23 28.89 24.24
C ALA A 224 3.49 27.95 25.22
N ALA A 225 4.02 27.74 26.42
CA ALA A 225 3.34 26.96 27.45
C ALA A 225 2.08 27.65 27.96
N GLN A 226 2.15 28.96 28.24
CA GLN A 226 0.98 29.76 28.62
C GLN A 226 -0.07 29.78 27.53
N TRP A 227 0.35 29.90 26.26
CA TRP A 227 -0.55 29.81 25.13
C TRP A 227 -1.21 28.44 25.02
N SER A 228 -0.46 27.37 25.23
CA SER A 228 -0.95 25.98 25.25
C SER A 228 -2.01 25.75 26.33
N ASP A 229 -1.82 26.34 27.51
CA ASP A 229 -2.80 26.27 28.62
C ASP A 229 -4.08 27.07 28.30
N ALA A 230 -3.93 28.23 27.65
CA ALA A 230 -5.05 29.06 27.18
C ALA A 230 -5.79 28.45 25.98
N HIS A 231 -5.07 27.74 25.09
CA HIS A 231 -5.57 27.20 23.82
C HIS A 231 -5.25 25.71 23.65
N PRO A 232 -5.73 24.81 24.53
CA PRO A 232 -5.29 23.41 24.55
C PRO A 232 -5.59 22.64 23.26
N ARG A 233 -6.71 22.94 22.58
CA ARG A 233 -7.04 22.34 21.27
C ARG A 233 -6.08 22.83 20.17
N GLY A 234 -5.73 24.12 20.21
CA GLY A 234 -4.73 24.72 19.30
C GLY A 234 -3.36 24.06 19.48
N ALA A 235 -2.94 23.83 20.71
CA ALA A 235 -1.68 23.17 21.02
C ALA A 235 -1.60 21.74 20.48
N VAL A 236 -2.69 20.97 20.57
CA VAL A 236 -2.79 19.63 19.99
C VAL A 236 -2.69 19.68 18.44
N LEU A 237 -3.38 20.66 17.81
CA LEU A 237 -3.30 20.83 16.36
C LEU A 237 -1.90 21.23 15.89
N VAL A 238 -1.24 22.14 16.62
CA VAL A 238 0.14 22.55 16.33
C VAL A 238 1.10 21.36 16.48
N ALA A 239 0.94 20.55 17.54
CA ALA A 239 1.73 19.33 17.71
C ALA A 239 1.55 18.34 16.55
N ALA A 240 0.30 18.13 16.12
CA ALA A 240 0.00 17.27 14.95
C ALA A 240 0.63 17.84 13.67
N ALA A 241 0.53 19.17 13.44
CA ALA A 241 1.08 19.81 12.25
C ALA A 241 2.60 19.71 12.21
N ILE A 242 3.28 20.07 13.30
CA ILE A 242 4.74 19.98 13.37
C ILE A 242 5.21 18.55 13.19
N ALA A 243 4.57 17.57 13.86
CA ALA A 243 4.92 16.17 13.71
C ALA A 243 4.73 15.66 12.28
N THR A 244 3.64 16.09 11.61
CA THR A 244 3.39 15.74 10.20
C THR A 244 4.45 16.37 9.28
N LEU A 245 4.75 17.65 9.45
CA LEU A 245 5.81 18.33 8.69
C LEU A 245 7.14 17.60 8.82
N ILE A 246 7.49 17.22 10.05
CA ILE A 246 8.72 16.49 10.32
C ILE A 246 8.69 15.08 9.70
N ALA A 247 7.55 14.38 9.76
CA ALA A 247 7.41 13.05 9.17
C ALA A 247 7.44 13.06 7.64
N THR A 248 7.17 14.21 7.00
CA THR A 248 7.01 14.33 5.55
C THR A 248 7.92 15.38 4.92
N TYR A 249 8.91 15.90 5.67
CA TYR A 249 9.81 16.96 5.18
C TYR A 249 10.56 16.60 3.88
N PRO A 250 10.93 15.33 3.59
CA PRO A 250 11.60 15.02 2.34
C PRO A 250 10.70 15.29 1.13
N ILE A 251 9.39 15.09 1.29
CA ILE A 251 8.39 15.35 0.25
C ILE A 251 8.20 16.85 0.08
N LEU A 252 8.03 17.56 1.21
CA LEU A 252 7.65 18.98 1.21
C LEU A 252 8.82 19.90 0.82
N PHE A 253 10.07 19.55 1.19
CA PHE A 253 11.21 20.46 1.11
C PHE A 253 12.42 19.92 0.33
N LEU A 254 12.51 18.60 0.07
CA LEU A 254 13.68 17.99 -0.57
C LEU A 254 13.38 17.41 -1.97
N ASN A 255 12.32 17.86 -2.61
CA ASN A 255 11.90 17.40 -3.93
C ASN A 255 11.79 15.87 -4.05
N ARG A 256 11.32 15.22 -2.99
CA ARG A 256 11.03 13.79 -2.98
C ARG A 256 9.55 13.55 -3.24
N SER A 257 9.21 12.37 -3.74
CA SER A 257 7.84 11.98 -4.06
C SER A 257 7.57 10.54 -3.62
N LEU A 258 6.32 10.27 -3.25
CA LEU A 258 5.79 8.93 -2.99
C LEU A 258 5.36 8.20 -4.26
N VAL A 259 5.26 8.94 -5.35
CA VAL A 259 4.73 8.46 -6.64
C VAL A 259 5.82 8.37 -7.72
N SER A 260 7.08 8.36 -7.32
CA SER A 260 8.17 8.24 -8.29
C SER A 260 8.17 6.87 -8.98
N PRO A 261 8.31 6.79 -10.31
CA PRO A 261 8.40 5.54 -11.06
C PRO A 261 9.64 4.71 -10.68
N ASN A 262 10.66 5.34 -10.10
CA ASN A 262 11.88 4.67 -9.62
C ASN A 262 11.67 3.81 -8.37
N ASN A 263 10.48 3.70 -7.89
CA ASN A 263 10.15 2.83 -6.78
C ASN A 263 10.11 1.35 -7.23
N GLY A 264 11.05 0.56 -6.80
CA GLY A 264 11.33 -0.79 -7.31
C GLY A 264 10.38 -1.93 -6.92
N GLY A 265 9.25 -1.65 -6.25
CA GLY A 265 8.28 -2.68 -5.81
C GLY A 265 7.69 -3.54 -6.94
N THR A 266 7.98 -3.18 -8.14
CA THR A 266 7.51 -3.83 -9.37
C THR A 266 8.36 -5.01 -9.79
N GLY A 267 9.62 -5.09 -9.40
CA GLY A 267 10.42 -6.30 -9.55
C GLY A 267 9.88 -7.49 -8.78
N MET A 268 9.02 -7.26 -7.77
CA MET A 268 8.33 -8.32 -7.04
C MET A 268 7.18 -8.96 -7.83
N LEU A 269 6.63 -8.25 -8.81
CA LEU A 269 5.47 -8.70 -9.60
C LEU A 269 5.88 -9.22 -10.98
N TYR A 270 7.04 -8.81 -11.45
CA TYR A 270 7.60 -9.22 -12.74
C TYR A 270 9.05 -9.58 -12.51
N ASP A 271 9.51 -10.67 -13.06
CA ASP A 271 10.91 -11.11 -13.01
C ASP A 271 11.89 -10.09 -13.65
N GLN A 272 11.34 -9.06 -14.27
CA GLN A 272 12.09 -7.98 -14.89
C GLN A 272 11.58 -6.62 -14.39
N PRO A 273 12.49 -5.64 -14.29
CA PRO A 273 12.09 -4.29 -13.95
C PRO A 273 11.14 -3.73 -14.98
N PRO A 274 10.09 -3.06 -14.54
CA PRO A 274 9.18 -2.43 -15.46
C PRO A 274 9.86 -1.30 -16.19
N TYR A 275 9.60 -1.22 -17.44
CA TYR A 275 10.01 -0.11 -18.26
C TYR A 275 8.85 0.91 -18.34
N VAL A 276 9.09 2.08 -17.78
CA VAL A 276 8.12 3.18 -17.81
C VAL A 276 8.54 4.12 -18.93
N PRO A 277 7.70 4.32 -19.98
CA PRO A 277 8.00 5.23 -21.05
C PRO A 277 8.39 6.63 -20.57
N GLY A 278 9.42 7.24 -21.17
CA GLY A 278 9.91 8.57 -20.80
C GLY A 278 10.84 8.63 -19.59
N SER A 279 10.95 7.58 -18.80
CA SER A 279 11.89 7.52 -17.68
C SER A 279 13.23 6.96 -18.13
N GLN A 280 14.29 7.78 -18.09
CA GLN A 280 15.60 7.39 -18.61
C GLN A 280 16.47 6.60 -17.63
N ASP A 281 16.26 6.76 -16.31
CA ASP A 281 17.14 6.23 -15.27
C ASP A 281 16.38 5.37 -14.26
N LEU A 282 15.84 4.25 -14.72
CA LEU A 282 15.42 3.19 -13.82
C LEU A 282 16.63 2.28 -13.55
N SER A 283 17.61 2.77 -12.80
CA SER A 283 18.52 1.87 -12.12
C SER A 283 17.70 1.17 -11.02
N ILE A 284 17.55 -0.15 -11.13
CA ILE A 284 16.80 -0.99 -10.20
C ILE A 284 17.62 -1.25 -8.93
N GLU A 285 18.62 -0.47 -8.71
CA GLU A 285 19.50 -0.57 -7.54
C GLU A 285 18.75 -0.42 -6.22
N ASP A 286 17.52 0.11 -6.25
CA ASP A 286 16.72 0.30 -5.05
C ASP A 286 15.30 -0.26 -5.20
N VAL A 287 15.10 -1.47 -4.75
CA VAL A 287 13.84 -2.24 -4.79
C VAL A 287 12.86 -1.81 -3.69
N ARG A 288 13.20 -0.77 -2.92
CA ARG A 288 12.43 -0.35 -1.76
C ARG A 288 11.20 0.43 -2.16
N ALA A 289 10.06 -0.18 -2.18
CA ALA A 289 8.78 0.49 -1.99
C ALA A 289 7.65 -0.51 -1.83
N SER A 290 6.80 -0.26 -0.88
CA SER A 290 5.51 -0.90 -0.83
C SER A 290 4.61 -0.28 -1.89
N ASP A 291 3.88 -1.10 -2.60
CA ASP A 291 2.73 -0.76 -3.44
C ASP A 291 2.90 0.33 -4.51
N VAL A 292 4.06 0.36 -5.14
CA VAL A 292 4.33 1.26 -6.27
C VAL A 292 3.41 1.01 -7.44
N TYR A 293 3.00 -0.24 -7.59
CA TYR A 293 2.07 -0.61 -8.63
C TYR A 293 0.76 0.17 -8.52
N ALA A 294 0.21 0.30 -7.31
CA ALA A 294 -1.00 1.08 -7.09
C ALA A 294 -0.85 2.55 -7.52
N MET A 295 0.30 3.18 -7.23
CA MET A 295 0.53 4.57 -7.64
C MET A 295 0.59 4.73 -9.15
N MET A 296 1.47 3.98 -9.82
CA MET A 296 1.76 4.15 -11.24
C MET A 296 0.73 3.51 -12.16
N ALA A 297 0.03 2.48 -11.72
CA ALA A 297 -0.93 1.75 -12.54
C ALA A 297 -2.40 2.08 -12.22
N ALA A 298 -2.69 2.66 -11.05
CA ALA A 298 -4.05 3.00 -10.65
C ALA A 298 -4.22 4.50 -10.32
N PHE A 299 -3.62 4.99 -9.24
CA PHE A 299 -4.03 6.29 -8.69
C PHE A 299 -3.67 7.48 -9.57
N LEU A 300 -2.46 7.52 -10.12
CA LEU A 300 -2.07 8.58 -11.06
C LEU A 300 -2.84 8.49 -12.39
N PRO A 301 -2.96 7.30 -13.03
CA PRO A 301 -3.80 7.16 -14.21
C PRO A 301 -5.26 7.56 -13.96
N TYR A 302 -5.85 7.13 -12.83
CA TYR A 302 -7.22 7.51 -12.50
C TYR A 302 -7.38 9.02 -12.32
N ALA A 303 -6.45 9.68 -11.63
CA ALA A 303 -6.47 11.13 -11.48
C ALA A 303 -6.39 11.84 -12.83
N LYS A 304 -5.53 11.35 -13.75
CA LYS A 304 -5.42 11.90 -15.12
C LYS A 304 -6.71 11.69 -15.93
N VAL A 305 -7.29 10.49 -15.87
CA VAL A 305 -8.58 10.19 -16.52
C VAL A 305 -9.71 11.06 -15.95
N GLN A 306 -9.76 11.25 -14.64
CA GLN A 306 -10.74 12.13 -13.98
C GLN A 306 -10.57 13.58 -14.43
N ARG A 307 -9.34 14.10 -14.47
CA ARG A 307 -9.04 15.45 -14.95
C ARG A 307 -9.48 15.64 -16.41
N ASN A 308 -9.18 14.67 -17.26
CA ASN A 308 -9.59 14.69 -18.65
C ASN A 308 -11.12 14.67 -18.80
N SER A 309 -11.83 13.84 -18.04
CA SER A 309 -13.30 13.82 -18.05
C SER A 309 -13.89 15.18 -17.65
N LEU A 310 -13.34 15.80 -16.61
CA LEU A 310 -13.77 17.13 -16.17
C LEU A 310 -13.51 18.22 -17.22
N SER A 311 -12.44 18.12 -18.02
CA SER A 311 -12.17 19.05 -19.12
C SER A 311 -13.21 18.97 -20.24
N TYR A 312 -13.89 17.83 -20.37
CA TYR A 312 -15.07 17.65 -21.24
C TYR A 312 -16.37 18.07 -20.58
N GLY A 313 -16.36 18.54 -19.32
CA GLY A 313 -17.57 18.83 -18.55
C GLY A 313 -18.32 17.57 -18.08
N GLU A 314 -17.66 16.41 -18.07
CA GLU A 314 -18.26 15.12 -17.72
C GLU A 314 -17.85 14.67 -16.32
N VAL A 315 -18.78 14.02 -15.61
CA VAL A 315 -18.45 13.28 -14.38
C VAL A 315 -17.62 12.05 -14.79
N PRO A 316 -16.49 11.73 -14.10
CA PRO A 316 -15.58 10.66 -14.49
C PRO A 316 -16.18 9.27 -14.19
N LEU A 317 -17.09 8.77 -14.99
CA LEU A 317 -17.79 7.50 -14.78
C LEU A 317 -17.08 6.31 -15.43
N TRP A 318 -16.39 6.54 -16.56
CA TRP A 318 -15.79 5.51 -17.40
C TRP A 318 -14.30 5.68 -17.58
N ASN A 319 -13.54 4.58 -17.51
CA ASN A 319 -12.12 4.51 -17.87
C ASN A 319 -11.94 3.67 -19.13
N ARG A 320 -11.70 4.32 -20.26
CA ARG A 320 -11.48 3.65 -21.55
C ARG A 320 -10.10 3.05 -21.69
N PHE A 321 -9.13 3.48 -20.85
CA PHE A 321 -7.73 3.11 -20.99
C PHE A 321 -7.43 1.70 -20.44
N ASN A 322 -8.26 1.17 -19.54
CA ASN A 322 -8.09 -0.15 -18.96
C ASN A 322 -9.04 -1.17 -19.55
N GLY A 323 -8.54 -2.38 -19.89
CA GLY A 323 -9.33 -3.58 -20.12
C GLY A 323 -10.47 -3.42 -21.16
N THR A 324 -10.23 -2.78 -22.27
CA THR A 324 -11.25 -2.45 -23.30
C THR A 324 -12.37 -1.51 -22.82
N GLY A 325 -12.13 -0.82 -21.72
CA GLY A 325 -13.06 0.10 -21.06
C GLY A 325 -13.71 -0.52 -19.81
N ARG A 326 -13.68 0.23 -18.70
CA ARG A 326 -14.23 -0.19 -17.41
C ARG A 326 -14.97 0.94 -16.70
N ALA A 327 -15.90 0.57 -15.82
CA ALA A 327 -16.51 1.52 -14.91
C ALA A 327 -15.40 2.13 -14.04
N LEU A 328 -15.19 3.44 -14.10
CA LEU A 328 -14.21 4.11 -13.23
C LEU A 328 -14.85 4.36 -11.85
N TRP A 329 -15.98 5.04 -11.81
CA TRP A 329 -16.66 5.36 -10.55
C TRP A 329 -17.08 4.10 -9.78
N GLY A 330 -17.57 3.08 -10.48
CA GLY A 330 -18.02 1.83 -9.91
C GLY A 330 -16.93 0.92 -9.36
N GLN A 331 -15.62 1.24 -9.53
CA GLN A 331 -14.53 0.49 -8.90
C GLN A 331 -14.46 0.70 -7.38
N GLY A 332 -15.08 1.76 -6.87
CA GLY A 332 -14.99 2.12 -5.45
C GLY A 332 -13.62 2.67 -5.02
N GLN A 333 -12.70 2.87 -5.94
CA GLN A 333 -11.32 3.33 -5.69
C GLN A 333 -10.99 4.66 -6.38
N THR A 334 -12.01 5.42 -6.78
CA THR A 334 -11.80 6.68 -7.47
C THR A 334 -11.52 7.85 -6.54
N PHE A 335 -11.95 7.74 -5.30
CA PHE A 335 -11.81 8.77 -4.25
C PHE A 335 -12.36 10.14 -4.60
N PHE A 336 -13.13 10.27 -5.66
CA PHE A 336 -13.61 11.55 -6.19
C PHE A 336 -14.47 12.33 -5.21
N GLY A 337 -15.16 11.62 -4.30
CA GLY A 337 -15.95 12.22 -3.22
C GLY A 337 -15.14 12.71 -2.01
N ASP A 338 -13.84 12.43 -1.95
CA ASP A 338 -12.94 12.91 -0.92
C ASP A 338 -12.40 14.30 -1.28
N PRO A 339 -12.64 15.35 -0.46
CA PRO A 339 -12.15 16.70 -0.76
C PRO A 339 -10.64 16.79 -0.92
N LEU A 340 -9.86 15.97 -0.19
CA LEU A 340 -8.42 15.97 -0.28
C LEU A 340 -7.92 15.31 -1.57
N HIS A 341 -8.73 14.47 -2.20
CA HIS A 341 -8.41 13.92 -3.52
C HIS A 341 -8.39 14.99 -4.61
N TRP A 342 -9.14 16.07 -4.45
CA TRP A 342 -9.18 17.16 -5.45
C TRP A 342 -7.82 17.84 -5.62
N LEU A 343 -6.92 17.73 -4.66
CA LEU A 343 -5.53 18.15 -4.83
C LEU A 343 -4.86 17.46 -6.03
N THR A 344 -5.17 16.18 -6.26
CA THR A 344 -4.62 15.39 -7.39
C THR A 344 -5.20 15.83 -8.74
N LEU A 345 -6.34 16.51 -8.75
CA LEU A 345 -6.96 17.04 -9.96
C LEU A 345 -6.36 18.39 -10.37
N LEU A 346 -5.74 19.12 -9.44
CA LEU A 346 -5.02 20.37 -9.72
C LEU A 346 -3.65 20.06 -10.34
N ASP A 347 -2.92 19.15 -9.72
CA ASP A 347 -1.62 18.69 -10.17
C ASP A 347 -1.46 17.21 -9.77
N ALA A 348 -1.20 16.32 -10.74
CA ALA A 348 -1.19 14.89 -10.46
C ALA A 348 -0.03 14.49 -9.54
N ASP A 349 1.15 15.05 -9.74
CA ASP A 349 2.37 14.66 -9.05
C ASP A 349 2.40 15.21 -7.63
N TRP A 350 2.38 16.53 -7.50
CA TRP A 350 2.37 17.21 -6.21
C TRP A 350 1.06 16.97 -5.46
N GLY A 351 -0.06 16.97 -6.17
CA GLY A 351 -1.38 16.79 -5.57
C GLY A 351 -1.52 15.45 -4.86
N GLN A 352 -0.96 14.37 -5.43
CA GLN A 352 -0.98 13.07 -4.79
C GLN A 352 -0.13 13.05 -3.52
N ASP A 353 1.06 13.62 -3.56
CA ASP A 353 1.92 13.75 -2.38
C ASP A 353 1.26 14.59 -1.27
N LEU A 354 0.71 15.74 -1.65
CA LEU A 354 -0.01 16.62 -0.72
C LEU A 354 -1.26 15.96 -0.13
N LYS A 355 -1.96 15.14 -0.91
CA LYS A 355 -3.08 14.33 -0.42
C LYS A 355 -2.64 13.42 0.72
N PHE A 356 -1.54 12.66 0.55
CA PHE A 356 -1.00 11.80 1.61
C PHE A 356 -0.59 12.59 2.85
N VAL A 357 0.10 13.72 2.69
CA VAL A 357 0.50 14.61 3.80
C VAL A 357 -0.73 15.13 4.54
N ALA A 358 -1.75 15.59 3.82
CA ALA A 358 -2.97 16.13 4.40
C ALA A 358 -3.76 15.07 5.19
N HIS A 359 -3.93 13.87 4.62
CA HIS A 359 -4.57 12.75 5.33
C HIS A 359 -3.82 12.37 6.61
N ARG A 360 -2.50 12.37 6.56
CA ARG A 360 -1.65 12.08 7.72
C ARG A 360 -1.83 13.12 8.84
N PHE A 361 -1.91 14.40 8.46
CA PHE A 361 -2.23 15.48 9.41
C PHE A 361 -3.64 15.34 9.98
N VAL A 362 -4.66 15.10 9.14
CA VAL A 362 -6.07 14.92 9.58
C VAL A 362 -6.19 13.78 10.57
N PHE A 363 -5.48 12.68 10.36
CA PHE A 363 -5.43 11.56 11.30
C PHE A 363 -4.81 11.96 12.63
N ALA A 364 -3.64 12.57 12.60
CA ALA A 364 -2.91 13.00 13.80
C ALA A 364 -3.74 14.00 14.64
N ALA A 365 -4.31 15.00 13.98
CA ALA A 365 -5.19 15.99 14.60
C ALA A 365 -6.42 15.31 15.25
N GLY A 366 -7.05 14.38 14.52
CA GLY A 366 -8.21 13.64 15.00
C GLY A 366 -7.91 12.83 16.26
N VAL A 367 -6.81 12.05 16.24
CA VAL A 367 -6.38 11.23 17.41
C VAL A 367 -6.16 12.10 18.64
N GLY A 368 -5.40 13.20 18.51
CA GLY A 368 -5.14 14.09 19.64
C GLY A 368 -6.40 14.77 20.17
N LEU A 369 -7.26 15.30 19.30
CA LEU A 369 -8.49 15.97 19.71
C LEU A 369 -9.50 15.01 20.34
N VAL A 370 -9.59 13.76 19.88
CA VAL A 370 -10.39 12.70 20.52
C VAL A 370 -9.86 12.43 21.91
N ALA A 371 -8.56 12.21 22.06
CA ALA A 371 -7.92 11.97 23.34
C ALA A 371 -8.18 13.10 24.34
N PHE A 372 -8.01 14.37 23.90
CA PHE A 372 -8.30 15.54 24.71
C PHE A 372 -9.79 15.61 25.11
N SER A 373 -10.71 15.39 24.15
CA SER A 373 -12.15 15.39 24.40
C SER A 373 -12.61 14.24 25.29
N ALA A 374 -11.87 13.14 25.29
CA ALA A 374 -12.09 12.01 26.20
C ALA A 374 -11.51 12.23 27.62
N GLY A 375 -10.95 13.42 27.89
CA GLY A 375 -10.48 13.84 29.22
C GLY A 375 -9.02 13.49 29.53
N CYS A 376 -8.18 13.29 28.51
CA CYS A 376 -6.73 13.30 28.69
C CYS A 376 -6.21 14.73 28.82
N SER A 377 -5.06 14.91 29.49
CA SER A 377 -4.39 16.21 29.56
C SER A 377 -3.98 16.69 28.16
N CYS A 378 -3.86 18.02 27.99
CA CYS A 378 -3.40 18.62 26.74
C CYS A 378 -2.07 18.00 26.28
N LEU A 379 -1.12 17.81 27.19
CA LEU A 379 0.17 17.22 26.90
C LEU A 379 0.06 15.75 26.44
N ALA A 380 -0.73 14.93 27.14
CA ALA A 380 -0.93 13.53 26.71
C ALA A 380 -1.62 13.42 25.34
N ALA A 381 -2.58 14.29 25.07
CA ALA A 381 -3.26 14.39 23.79
C ALA A 381 -2.30 14.86 22.67
N ALA A 382 -1.45 15.86 22.95
CA ALA A 382 -0.43 16.35 22.03
C ALA A 382 0.63 15.27 21.74
N ILE A 383 1.02 14.47 22.73
CA ILE A 383 1.90 13.30 22.57
C ILE A 383 1.30 12.28 21.61
N ALA A 384 0.04 11.91 21.81
CA ALA A 384 -0.65 10.95 20.94
C ALA A 384 -0.77 11.50 19.50
N ALA A 385 -1.10 12.79 19.34
CA ALA A 385 -1.14 13.44 18.05
C ALA A 385 0.22 13.45 17.36
N ALA A 386 1.27 13.83 18.09
CA ALA A 386 2.63 13.91 17.55
C ALA A 386 3.23 12.53 17.20
N LEU A 387 2.84 11.48 17.91
CA LEU A 387 3.25 10.12 17.62
C LEU A 387 2.63 9.56 16.34
N THR A 388 1.38 9.93 16.08
CA THR A 388 0.56 9.34 15.01
C THR A 388 1.23 9.38 13.62
N PRO A 389 1.86 10.46 13.15
CA PRO A 389 2.53 10.50 11.86
C PRO A 389 3.71 9.53 11.72
N PHE A 390 4.21 8.97 12.82
CA PHE A 390 5.34 8.06 12.86
C PHE A 390 4.97 6.61 13.14
N LEU A 391 3.69 6.27 13.11
CA LEU A 391 3.26 4.89 13.24
C LEU A 391 3.84 4.03 12.12
N GLY A 392 4.23 2.81 12.44
CA GLY A 392 4.73 1.85 11.49
C GLY A 392 3.78 1.56 10.35
N PHE A 393 2.49 1.75 10.57
CA PHE A 393 1.49 1.74 9.51
C PHE A 393 1.88 2.62 8.33
N TYR A 394 2.38 3.84 8.57
CA TYR A 394 2.82 4.74 7.50
C TYR A 394 4.16 4.36 6.88
N THR A 395 4.94 3.51 7.52
CA THR A 395 6.19 3.00 6.94
C THR A 395 5.91 1.89 5.93
N PHE A 396 4.98 0.99 6.25
CA PHE A 396 4.61 -0.13 5.38
C PHE A 396 3.53 0.23 4.36
N ARG A 397 2.69 1.24 4.68
CA ARG A 397 1.55 1.64 3.88
C ARG A 397 1.58 3.12 3.54
N PHE A 398 2.78 3.66 3.35
CA PHE A 398 2.99 5.08 3.19
C PHE A 398 2.28 5.66 1.98
N ASN A 399 2.28 4.94 0.87
CA ASN A 399 1.61 5.27 -0.37
C ASN A 399 0.41 4.35 -0.69
N HIS A 400 -0.14 3.71 0.32
CA HIS A 400 -1.31 2.84 0.17
C HIS A 400 -2.60 3.60 0.53
N ASP A 401 -3.65 3.31 -0.22
CA ASP A 401 -4.98 3.96 -0.10
C ASP A 401 -5.70 3.68 1.23
N ALA A 402 -5.36 2.59 1.93
CA ALA A 402 -5.86 2.35 3.30
C ALA A 402 -5.55 3.51 4.26
N ALA A 403 -4.52 4.32 3.99
CA ALA A 403 -4.19 5.50 4.78
C ALA A 403 -5.28 6.57 4.75
N PHE A 404 -6.12 6.60 3.73
CA PHE A 404 -7.18 7.58 3.60
C PHE A 404 -8.39 7.25 4.49
N ALA A 405 -8.77 5.96 4.60
CA ALA A 405 -9.86 5.54 5.51
C ALA A 405 -9.56 5.90 6.97
N VAL A 406 -8.33 5.65 7.41
CA VAL A 406 -7.96 5.87 8.81
C VAL A 406 -7.95 7.35 9.19
N SER A 407 -7.74 8.26 8.23
CA SER A 407 -7.57 9.68 8.50
C SER A 407 -8.83 10.35 9.08
N TYR A 408 -10.01 9.97 8.59
CA TYR A 408 -11.29 10.50 9.06
C TYR A 408 -11.90 9.72 10.21
N ALA A 409 -11.40 8.54 10.51
CA ALA A 409 -11.95 7.63 11.52
C ALA A 409 -11.98 8.22 12.95
N PRO A 410 -10.94 8.90 13.47
CA PRO A 410 -11.01 9.53 14.79
C PRO A 410 -12.12 10.60 14.89
N TRP A 411 -12.45 11.26 13.80
CA TRP A 411 -13.49 12.28 13.79
C TRP A 411 -14.90 11.70 13.97
N ILE A 412 -15.10 10.43 13.59
CA ILE A 412 -16.32 9.68 13.93
C ILE A 412 -16.41 9.50 15.44
N LEU A 413 -15.30 9.09 16.09
CA LEU A 413 -15.25 8.97 17.54
C LEU A 413 -15.49 10.31 18.23
N MET A 414 -14.96 11.40 17.68
CA MET A 414 -15.22 12.76 18.16
C MET A 414 -16.71 13.09 18.12
N ALA A 415 -17.37 12.78 17.01
CA ALA A 415 -18.82 13.02 16.86
C ALA A 415 -19.63 12.22 17.89
N TRP A 416 -19.27 10.97 18.15
CA TRP A 416 -19.91 10.17 19.21
C TRP A 416 -19.67 10.72 20.61
N LEU A 417 -18.46 11.23 20.91
CA LEU A 417 -18.18 11.90 22.18
C LEU A 417 -19.04 13.17 22.34
N TRP A 418 -19.18 13.97 21.28
CA TRP A 418 -20.03 15.15 21.30
C TRP A 418 -21.50 14.74 21.49
N LEU A 419 -21.95 13.69 20.83
CA LEU A 419 -23.32 13.17 20.98
C LEU A 419 -23.60 12.68 22.40
N ALA A 420 -22.65 11.95 22.98
CA ALA A 420 -22.77 11.47 24.37
C ALA A 420 -22.81 12.63 25.39
N GLY A 421 -21.97 13.66 25.18
CA GLY A 421 -21.90 14.84 26.05
C GLY A 421 -23.00 15.90 25.82
N ALA A 422 -23.82 15.75 24.78
CA ALA A 422 -24.82 16.74 24.40
C ALA A 422 -25.94 16.88 25.45
N ARG A 423 -26.21 18.11 25.84
CA ARG A 423 -27.24 18.45 26.86
C ARG A 423 -28.57 18.90 26.24
N GLY A 424 -28.63 19.09 24.94
CA GLY A 424 -29.85 19.53 24.24
C GLY A 424 -29.83 19.19 22.77
N ARG A 425 -30.99 19.28 22.10
CA ARG A 425 -31.19 18.89 20.69
C ARG A 425 -30.24 19.64 19.72
N PHE A 426 -29.89 20.88 19.99
CA PHE A 426 -28.95 21.63 19.12
C PHE A 426 -27.55 21.03 19.13
N GLN A 427 -27.06 20.65 20.32
CA GLN A 427 -25.75 19.99 20.45
C GLN A 427 -25.80 18.57 19.84
N MET A 428 -26.91 17.82 20.01
CA MET A 428 -27.09 16.53 19.37
C MET A 428 -27.11 16.66 17.83
N ALA A 429 -27.78 17.68 17.29
CA ALA A 429 -27.80 17.95 15.85
C ALA A 429 -26.41 18.29 15.31
N ARG A 430 -25.61 19.11 16.00
CA ARG A 430 -24.20 19.36 15.63
C ARG A 430 -23.38 18.09 15.59
N ALA A 431 -23.52 17.26 16.62
CA ALA A 431 -22.83 15.97 16.66
C ALA A 431 -23.26 15.03 15.53
N ALA A 432 -24.58 15.02 15.22
CA ALA A 432 -25.12 14.23 14.12
C ALA A 432 -24.61 14.70 12.74
N VAL A 433 -24.51 16.01 12.52
CA VAL A 433 -23.90 16.57 11.29
C VAL A 433 -22.44 16.08 11.17
N LEU A 434 -21.63 16.24 12.24
CA LEU A 434 -20.25 15.78 12.23
C LEU A 434 -20.16 14.26 11.99
N LEU A 435 -21.01 13.47 12.65
CA LEU A 435 -21.07 12.01 12.50
C LEU A 435 -21.38 11.61 11.06
N SER A 436 -22.39 12.26 10.45
CA SER A 436 -22.76 12.00 9.06
C SER A 436 -21.64 12.33 8.09
N VAL A 437 -21.06 13.54 8.20
CA VAL A 437 -20.00 14.00 7.29
C VAL A 437 -18.74 13.14 7.41
N THR A 438 -18.27 12.88 8.64
CA THR A 438 -17.03 12.12 8.83
C THR A 438 -17.20 10.64 8.44
N SER A 439 -18.37 10.06 8.68
CA SER A 439 -18.71 8.71 8.22
C SER A 439 -18.78 8.64 6.69
N ALA A 440 -19.36 9.64 6.03
CA ALA A 440 -19.38 9.74 4.57
C ALA A 440 -17.96 9.86 4.00
N LEU A 441 -17.09 10.68 4.61
CA LEU A 441 -15.70 10.86 4.17
C LEU A 441 -14.90 9.56 4.26
N VAL A 442 -15.10 8.73 5.28
CA VAL A 442 -14.46 7.39 5.35
C VAL A 442 -14.85 6.53 4.17
N LEU A 443 -16.14 6.52 3.77
CA LEU A 443 -16.62 5.75 2.62
C LEU A 443 -16.11 6.29 1.28
N LEU A 444 -15.98 7.60 1.15
CA LEU A 444 -15.63 8.27 -0.09
C LEU A 444 -14.12 8.35 -0.33
N ALA A 445 -13.32 8.20 0.72
CA ALA A 445 -11.87 8.37 0.68
C ALA A 445 -11.09 7.05 0.58
N SER A 446 -11.75 5.88 0.62
CA SER A 446 -11.04 4.61 0.74
C SER A 446 -11.70 3.48 -0.04
N PRO A 447 -10.95 2.41 -0.36
CA PRO A 447 -11.56 1.22 -0.92
C PRO A 447 -12.69 0.67 -0.03
N PRO A 448 -13.73 0.08 -0.63
CA PRO A 448 -14.95 -0.31 0.10
C PRO A 448 -14.70 -1.23 1.30
N LYS A 449 -13.76 -2.16 1.21
CA LYS A 449 -13.45 -3.13 2.28
C LYS A 449 -12.82 -2.46 3.51
N GLU A 450 -11.83 -1.61 3.32
CA GLU A 450 -11.19 -0.83 4.38
C GLU A 450 -12.19 0.15 4.99
N ALA A 451 -12.91 0.88 4.15
CA ALA A 451 -13.93 1.82 4.59
C ALA A 451 -15.01 1.16 5.46
N ALA A 452 -15.52 0.00 5.04
CA ALA A 452 -16.58 -0.72 5.76
C ALA A 452 -16.12 -1.16 7.16
N VAL A 453 -14.93 -1.76 7.27
CA VAL A 453 -14.42 -2.28 8.55
C VAL A 453 -14.03 -1.13 9.49
N VAL A 454 -13.35 -0.10 9.00
CA VAL A 454 -12.99 1.09 9.78
C VAL A 454 -14.24 1.81 10.28
N LEU A 455 -15.23 2.03 9.40
CA LEU A 455 -16.50 2.66 9.75
C LEU A 455 -17.24 1.83 10.81
N ALA A 456 -17.45 0.53 10.57
CA ALA A 456 -18.14 -0.34 11.51
C ALA A 456 -17.46 -0.37 12.89
N SER A 457 -16.14 -0.42 12.92
CA SER A 457 -15.35 -0.42 14.14
C SER A 457 -15.49 0.88 14.94
N CYS A 458 -15.44 2.03 14.26
CA CYS A 458 -15.63 3.34 14.90
C CYS A 458 -17.08 3.55 15.37
N GLN A 459 -18.07 3.08 14.60
CA GLN A 459 -19.48 3.12 15.01
C GLN A 459 -19.72 2.21 16.23
N ALA A 460 -19.14 1.00 16.25
CA ALA A 460 -19.24 0.10 17.39
C ALA A 460 -18.60 0.71 18.67
N ALA A 461 -17.41 1.27 18.55
CA ALA A 461 -16.78 2.00 19.66
C ALA A 461 -17.65 3.18 20.13
N GLY A 462 -18.21 3.94 19.18
CA GLY A 462 -19.09 5.07 19.44
C GLY A 462 -20.39 4.67 20.15
N LEU A 463 -21.01 3.57 19.78
CA LEU A 463 -22.19 3.03 20.47
C LEU A 463 -21.85 2.65 21.93
N LEU A 464 -20.68 2.07 22.17
CA LEU A 464 -20.23 1.78 23.54
C LEU A 464 -20.03 3.06 24.36
N VAL A 465 -19.67 4.19 23.74
CA VAL A 465 -19.56 5.49 24.41
C VAL A 465 -20.91 5.97 24.97
N LEU A 466 -22.04 5.54 24.39
CA LEU A 466 -23.38 5.88 24.88
C LEU A 466 -23.82 5.05 26.09
N LEU A 467 -23.14 3.94 26.43
CA LEU A 467 -23.57 3.07 27.55
C LEU A 467 -23.73 3.78 28.91
N PRO A 468 -22.87 4.76 29.27
CA PRO A 468 -23.11 5.55 30.50
C PRO A 468 -24.41 6.35 30.49
N CYS A 469 -24.92 6.70 29.26
CA CYS A 469 -26.17 7.46 29.12
C CYS A 469 -27.43 6.63 29.35
N ARG A 470 -27.33 5.31 29.56
CA ARG A 470 -28.48 4.40 29.79
C ARG A 470 -29.33 4.73 31.00
N ARG A 471 -28.78 5.48 31.98
CA ARG A 471 -29.50 5.93 33.17
C ARG A 471 -30.57 6.98 32.84
N ASP A 472 -30.42 7.71 31.74
CA ASP A 472 -31.41 8.61 31.15
C ASP A 472 -31.96 7.99 29.85
N ALA A 473 -32.97 7.14 30.00
CA ALA A 473 -33.52 6.40 28.85
C ALA A 473 -34.08 7.33 27.76
N ARG A 474 -34.73 8.43 28.11
CA ARG A 474 -35.29 9.39 27.15
C ARG A 474 -34.16 10.10 26.41
N GLY A 475 -33.13 10.53 27.11
CA GLY A 475 -31.96 11.14 26.51
C GLY A 475 -31.16 10.17 25.64
N LEU A 476 -31.09 8.89 26.00
CA LEU A 476 -30.47 7.85 25.19
C LEU A 476 -31.21 7.65 23.86
N TRP A 477 -32.54 7.50 23.87
CA TRP A 477 -33.34 7.36 22.67
C TRP A 477 -33.24 8.58 21.74
N GLN A 478 -33.17 9.79 22.30
CA GLN A 478 -32.95 10.99 21.49
C GLN A 478 -31.59 10.96 20.80
N ARG A 479 -30.50 10.59 21.53
CA ARG A 479 -29.15 10.45 20.93
C ARG A 479 -29.11 9.39 19.85
N LEU A 480 -29.73 8.24 20.08
CA LEU A 480 -29.84 7.18 19.06
C LEU A 480 -30.65 7.66 17.84
N GLY A 481 -31.72 8.43 18.03
CA GLY A 481 -32.48 9.03 16.94
C GLY A 481 -31.64 9.98 16.08
N PHE A 482 -30.83 10.84 16.69
CA PHE A 482 -29.89 11.71 15.97
C PHE A 482 -28.78 10.92 15.29
N ALA A 483 -28.27 9.85 15.91
CA ALA A 483 -27.29 8.96 15.28
C ALA A 483 -27.87 8.22 14.07
N MET A 484 -29.12 7.74 14.17
CA MET A 484 -29.82 7.12 13.04
C MET A 484 -30.05 8.12 11.90
N ALA A 485 -30.46 9.36 12.22
CA ALA A 485 -30.62 10.41 11.22
C ALA A 485 -29.28 10.73 10.53
N ALA A 486 -28.17 10.77 11.29
CA ALA A 486 -26.83 10.92 10.76
C ALA A 486 -26.44 9.76 9.84
N GLY A 487 -26.73 8.53 10.25
CA GLY A 487 -26.49 7.32 9.43
C GLY A 487 -27.32 7.33 8.15
N ALA A 488 -28.60 7.68 8.21
CA ALA A 488 -29.47 7.82 7.04
C ALA A 488 -28.96 8.89 6.06
N ALA A 489 -28.55 10.06 6.57
CA ALA A 489 -27.97 11.12 5.78
C ALA A 489 -26.65 10.66 5.10
N MET A 490 -25.78 9.98 5.85
CA MET A 490 -24.52 9.42 5.33
C MET A 490 -24.78 8.43 4.19
N VAL A 491 -25.65 7.44 4.40
CA VAL A 491 -26.00 6.43 3.39
C VAL A 491 -26.58 7.08 2.14
N ALA A 492 -27.46 8.07 2.32
CA ALA A 492 -28.09 8.78 1.20
C ALA A 492 -27.07 9.64 0.43
N ILE A 493 -26.23 10.44 1.12
CA ILE A 493 -25.22 11.31 0.47
C ILE A 493 -24.21 10.48 -0.32
N THR A 494 -23.82 9.32 0.19
CA THR A 494 -22.83 8.44 -0.45
C THR A 494 -23.43 7.49 -1.49
N ALA A 495 -24.74 7.57 -1.74
CA ALA A 495 -25.46 6.69 -2.67
C ALA A 495 -24.83 6.61 -4.08
N PRO A 496 -24.37 7.71 -4.71
CA PRO A 496 -23.71 7.63 -6.01
C PRO A 496 -22.47 6.73 -6.01
N HIS A 497 -21.77 6.63 -4.88
CA HIS A 497 -20.57 5.81 -4.73
C HIS A 497 -20.92 4.32 -4.56
N TRP A 498 -21.71 3.98 -3.53
CA TRP A 498 -21.97 2.58 -3.22
C TRP A 498 -22.97 1.93 -4.17
N VAL A 499 -23.95 2.68 -4.75
CA VAL A 499 -24.87 2.15 -5.76
C VAL A 499 -24.13 1.78 -7.04
N ALA A 500 -23.29 2.68 -7.55
CA ALA A 500 -22.47 2.39 -8.73
C ALA A 500 -21.50 1.21 -8.49
N PHE A 501 -20.94 1.12 -7.29
CA PHE A 501 -20.10 -0.02 -6.91
C PHE A 501 -20.87 -1.34 -6.93
N LEU A 502 -22.07 -1.38 -6.35
CA LEU A 502 -22.91 -2.58 -6.33
C LEU A 502 -23.41 -2.96 -7.73
N ASP A 503 -23.74 -1.98 -8.58
CA ASP A 503 -24.11 -2.23 -9.98
C ASP A 503 -22.93 -2.85 -10.75
N THR A 504 -21.72 -2.33 -10.56
CA THR A 504 -20.52 -2.89 -11.19
C THR A 504 -20.18 -4.28 -10.66
N LEU A 505 -20.27 -4.49 -9.34
CA LEU A 505 -19.94 -5.76 -8.69
C LEU A 505 -20.81 -6.92 -9.22
N ARG A 506 -22.08 -6.69 -9.51
CA ARG A 506 -23.01 -7.72 -10.01
C ARG A 506 -22.57 -8.37 -11.32
N ASN A 507 -21.86 -7.64 -12.17
CA ASN A 507 -21.44 -8.07 -13.50
C ASN A 507 -19.93 -8.30 -13.58
N SER A 508 -19.26 -8.34 -12.44
CA SER A 508 -17.81 -8.40 -12.37
C SER A 508 -17.32 -9.63 -11.61
N LEU A 509 -16.15 -10.08 -12.00
CA LEU A 509 -15.32 -10.99 -11.20
C LEU A 509 -14.30 -10.18 -10.41
N THR A 510 -13.93 -10.65 -9.25
CA THR A 510 -12.88 -10.05 -8.44
C THR A 510 -11.94 -11.12 -7.92
N VAL A 511 -10.65 -10.80 -7.85
CA VAL A 511 -9.62 -11.66 -7.23
C VAL A 511 -9.91 -11.96 -5.77
N TYR A 512 -10.76 -11.15 -5.15
CA TYR A 512 -11.10 -11.25 -3.73
C TYR A 512 -12.26 -12.20 -3.43
N ASP A 513 -12.92 -12.75 -4.46
CA ASP A 513 -14.02 -13.72 -4.32
C ASP A 513 -13.54 -15.14 -3.93
N ARG A 514 -12.47 -15.24 -3.18
CA ARG A 514 -11.93 -16.52 -2.71
C ARG A 514 -12.41 -16.81 -1.29
N PRO A 515 -12.89 -18.03 -1.00
CA PRO A 515 -13.50 -18.38 0.28
C PRO A 515 -12.49 -18.48 1.44
N ALA A 516 -11.20 -18.48 1.21
CA ALA A 516 -10.21 -18.56 2.26
C ALA A 516 -9.83 -17.16 2.74
N ALA A 517 -10.46 -16.68 3.77
CA ALA A 517 -10.01 -15.49 4.45
C ALA A 517 -8.55 -15.67 4.93
N ALA A 518 -7.64 -14.84 4.45
CA ALA A 518 -6.27 -14.84 4.91
C ALA A 518 -6.25 -14.32 6.36
N LEU A 519 -5.99 -15.21 7.28
CA LEU A 519 -5.81 -14.90 8.69
C LEU A 519 -4.32 -15.00 9.03
N PHE A 520 -3.86 -14.16 9.93
CA PHE A 520 -2.51 -14.29 10.45
C PHE A 520 -2.38 -15.59 11.23
N SER A 521 -1.30 -16.34 11.00
CA SER A 521 -0.96 -17.41 11.92
C SER A 521 -0.69 -16.81 13.29
N PHE A 522 -1.09 -17.48 14.36
CA PHE A 522 -0.88 -17.00 15.73
C PHE A 522 0.60 -16.74 16.04
N SER A 523 1.52 -17.43 15.37
CA SER A 523 2.96 -17.24 15.51
C SER A 523 3.51 -16.00 14.80
N ALA A 524 2.95 -15.62 13.65
CA ALA A 524 3.40 -14.45 12.89
C ALA A 524 2.69 -13.15 13.33
N ALA A 525 1.64 -13.28 14.02
CA ALA A 525 0.70 -12.30 14.44
C ALA A 525 1.26 -11.12 15.24
N PRO A 526 1.97 -11.36 16.33
CA PRO A 526 2.52 -10.28 17.13
C PRO A 526 3.47 -9.41 16.34
N GLN A 527 4.25 -10.00 15.45
CA GLN A 527 5.25 -9.33 14.63
C GLN A 527 4.61 -8.37 13.62
N ILE A 528 3.55 -8.79 12.94
CA ILE A 528 2.86 -7.98 11.94
C ILE A 528 2.11 -6.83 12.61
N LEU A 529 1.41 -7.09 13.70
CA LEU A 529 0.71 -6.04 14.47
C LEU A 529 1.70 -5.06 15.08
N LEU A 530 2.77 -5.55 15.70
CA LEU A 530 3.81 -4.71 16.27
C LEU A 530 4.58 -3.95 15.20
N GLY A 531 4.85 -4.54 14.05
CA GLY A 531 5.43 -3.87 12.91
C GLY A 531 4.53 -2.73 12.39
N SER A 532 3.23 -2.93 12.38
CA SER A 532 2.27 -1.88 11.97
C SER A 532 2.13 -0.76 13.00
N LEU A 533 2.27 -1.05 14.28
CA LEU A 533 2.28 -0.05 15.35
C LEU A 533 3.66 0.60 15.47
N ASN A 534 4.70 -0.22 15.35
CA ASN A 534 6.09 0.18 15.45
C ASN A 534 6.90 -0.61 14.43
N PRO A 535 7.42 -0.02 13.39
CA PRO A 535 8.34 -0.70 12.45
C PRO A 535 9.71 -0.99 13.05
N ILE A 536 9.82 -1.12 14.33
CA ILE A 536 11.05 -1.24 15.14
C ILE A 536 11.84 -2.47 14.89
N LEU A 537 11.18 -3.49 14.52
CA LEU A 537 11.97 -4.62 14.07
C LEU A 537 12.94 -4.16 12.97
N LEU A 538 12.79 -2.90 12.51
CA LEU A 538 13.39 -2.40 11.32
C LEU A 538 14.00 -1.01 11.36
N LEU A 539 13.58 -0.11 12.27
CA LEU A 539 13.96 1.32 12.23
C LEU A 539 14.04 1.96 13.62
N PRO A 540 14.62 3.18 13.68
CA PRO A 540 15.02 3.77 14.95
C PRO A 540 13.89 4.10 15.92
N PRO A 541 14.26 4.38 17.14
CA PRO A 541 13.57 4.10 18.41
C PRO A 541 12.34 4.95 18.74
N LEU A 542 11.92 5.91 17.94
CA LEU A 542 10.70 6.71 18.24
C LEU A 542 9.40 5.99 17.98
N GLN A 543 9.44 5.14 17.03
CA GLN A 543 8.31 4.27 16.70
C GLN A 543 8.08 3.19 17.78
N ILE A 544 9.02 3.07 18.71
CA ILE A 544 8.90 2.30 19.98
C ILE A 544 7.82 2.89 20.90
N ALA A 545 7.46 4.16 20.75
CA ALA A 545 6.62 4.82 21.72
C ALA A 545 5.15 4.33 21.73
N ALA A 546 4.62 3.82 20.62
CA ALA A 546 3.23 3.34 20.60
C ALA A 546 3.03 2.10 21.48
N VAL A 547 3.85 1.07 21.34
CA VAL A 547 3.73 -0.15 22.16
C VAL A 547 3.94 0.11 23.62
N PRO A 548 5.02 0.79 24.08
CA PRO A 548 5.14 1.20 25.46
C PRO A 548 3.95 1.99 25.99
N LEU A 549 3.41 2.92 25.22
CA LEU A 549 2.24 3.68 25.65
C LEU A 549 0.98 2.79 25.77
N LEU A 550 0.80 1.82 24.88
CA LEU A 550 -0.29 0.85 25.00
C LEU A 550 -0.14 -0.03 26.24
N ILE A 551 1.07 -0.53 26.52
CA ILE A 551 1.36 -1.27 27.75
C ILE A 551 1.07 -0.40 28.98
N ALA A 552 1.52 0.86 28.99
CA ALA A 552 1.27 1.80 30.09
C ALA A 552 -0.23 2.06 30.28
N ALA A 553 -1.00 2.12 29.21
CA ALA A 553 -2.46 2.25 29.27
C ALA A 553 -3.10 1.02 29.92
N VAL A 554 -2.72 -0.19 29.46
CA VAL A 554 -3.29 -1.47 29.97
C VAL A 554 -2.95 -1.71 31.43
N VAL A 555 -1.72 -1.41 31.86
CA VAL A 555 -1.33 -1.55 33.29
C VAL A 555 -1.88 -0.44 34.19
N SER A 556 -2.64 0.48 33.61
CA SER A 556 -3.31 1.56 34.34
C SER A 556 -4.84 1.50 34.24
N PRO A 557 -5.48 0.39 34.63
CA PRO A 557 -6.92 0.16 34.39
C PRO A 557 -7.81 1.24 34.99
N ARG A 558 -7.41 1.85 36.12
CA ARG A 558 -8.16 2.96 36.71
C ARG A 558 -8.24 4.18 35.80
N GLN A 559 -7.20 4.45 35.01
CA GLN A 559 -7.18 5.53 34.04
C GLN A 559 -8.08 5.24 32.83
N LEU A 560 -8.08 4.00 32.36
CA LEU A 560 -8.97 3.53 31.28
C LEU A 560 -10.45 3.56 31.72
N LEU A 561 -10.76 3.02 32.90
CA LEU A 561 -12.14 2.99 33.44
C LEU A 561 -12.72 4.39 33.65
N ARG A 562 -11.90 5.39 33.95
CA ARG A 562 -12.34 6.80 34.02
C ARG A 562 -12.64 7.42 32.64
N ARG A 563 -12.22 6.79 31.55
CA ARG A 563 -12.37 7.29 30.18
C ARG A 563 -13.10 6.25 29.30
N PRO A 564 -14.42 6.13 29.43
CA PRO A 564 -15.20 5.06 28.80
C PRO A 564 -15.07 5.04 27.29
N ALA A 565 -14.85 6.19 26.66
CA ALA A 565 -14.62 6.27 25.21
C ALA A 565 -13.29 5.60 24.78
N ILE A 566 -12.22 5.82 25.55
CA ILE A 566 -10.93 5.20 25.24
C ILE A 566 -10.96 3.70 25.58
N LEU A 567 -11.67 3.33 26.65
CA LEU A 567 -11.91 1.93 26.97
C LEU A 567 -12.70 1.22 25.85
N ALA A 568 -13.71 1.88 25.28
CA ALA A 568 -14.45 1.36 24.13
C ALA A 568 -13.53 1.11 22.92
N CYS A 569 -12.65 2.07 22.64
CA CYS A 569 -11.63 1.90 21.58
C CYS A 569 -10.75 0.66 21.85
N LEU A 570 -10.27 0.46 23.07
CA LEU A 570 -9.44 -0.69 23.42
C LEU A 570 -10.21 -2.01 23.27
N VAL A 571 -11.45 -2.08 23.74
CA VAL A 571 -12.29 -3.30 23.66
C VAL A 571 -12.53 -3.69 22.19
N ILE A 572 -12.91 -2.74 21.36
CA ILE A 572 -13.12 -3.00 19.92
C ILE A 572 -11.80 -3.37 19.23
N ALA A 573 -10.69 -2.69 19.55
CA ALA A 573 -9.38 -3.01 18.97
C ALA A 573 -8.94 -4.44 19.32
N ILE A 574 -9.16 -4.90 20.58
CA ILE A 574 -8.90 -6.28 20.98
C ILE A 574 -9.76 -7.26 20.17
N GLY A 575 -11.05 -6.95 19.97
CA GLY A 575 -11.93 -7.77 19.13
C GLY A 575 -11.44 -7.87 17.67
N LEU A 576 -11.01 -6.77 17.08
CA LEU A 576 -10.44 -6.72 15.72
C LEU A 576 -9.14 -7.53 15.59
N ILE A 577 -8.28 -7.42 16.60
CA ILE A 577 -7.04 -8.20 16.71
C ILE A 577 -7.39 -9.68 16.83
N ALA A 578 -8.34 -10.05 17.65
CA ALA A 578 -8.79 -11.43 17.80
C ALA A 578 -9.32 -12.02 16.48
N VAL A 579 -10.06 -11.21 15.69
CA VAL A 579 -10.49 -11.61 14.34
C VAL A 579 -9.28 -11.79 13.42
N ALA A 580 -8.35 -10.83 13.41
CA ALA A 580 -7.15 -10.90 12.57
C ALA A 580 -6.31 -12.16 12.84
N PHE A 581 -6.33 -12.65 14.07
CA PHE A 581 -5.54 -13.78 14.54
C PHE A 581 -6.29 -15.11 14.58
N GLY A 582 -7.45 -15.17 13.94
CA GLY A 582 -8.19 -16.41 13.80
C GLY A 582 -8.91 -16.88 15.07
N ALA A 583 -9.14 -16.01 16.07
CA ALA A 583 -10.00 -16.34 17.20
C ALA A 583 -11.45 -16.62 16.78
N ILE A 584 -11.86 -16.09 15.61
CA ILE A 584 -13.08 -16.46 14.92
C ILE A 584 -12.68 -17.30 13.71
N PRO A 585 -13.17 -18.54 13.58
CA PRO A 585 -12.84 -19.39 12.45
C PRO A 585 -13.20 -18.73 11.10
N ALA A 586 -12.33 -18.91 10.10
CA ALA A 586 -12.53 -18.35 8.76
C ALA A 586 -13.90 -18.75 8.16
N ASP A 587 -14.32 -20.00 8.39
CA ASP A 587 -15.61 -20.52 7.91
C ASP A 587 -16.84 -19.76 8.46
N TRP A 588 -16.70 -19.12 9.59
CA TRP A 588 -17.75 -18.30 10.15
C TRP A 588 -17.72 -16.89 9.55
N LEU A 589 -16.53 -16.35 9.32
CA LEU A 589 -16.37 -15.03 8.73
C LEU A 589 -16.91 -14.97 7.29
N VAL A 590 -16.66 -16.00 6.49
CA VAL A 590 -17.15 -16.07 5.10
C VAL A 590 -18.68 -16.23 4.99
N ARG A 591 -19.38 -16.54 6.09
CA ARG A 591 -20.85 -16.54 6.14
C ARG A 591 -21.45 -15.14 6.33
N VAL A 592 -20.63 -14.18 6.74
CA VAL A 592 -21.10 -12.81 6.94
C VAL A 592 -21.10 -12.09 5.59
N PRO A 593 -22.23 -11.58 5.11
CA PRO A 593 -22.28 -10.81 3.88
C PRO A 593 -21.26 -9.68 3.88
N LEU A 594 -20.62 -9.42 2.74
CA LEU A 594 -19.50 -8.49 2.52
C LEU A 594 -18.15 -8.94 3.11
N VAL A 595 -18.12 -9.66 4.23
CA VAL A 595 -16.87 -10.18 4.81
C VAL A 595 -16.33 -11.33 3.95
N ALA A 596 -17.21 -12.14 3.36
CA ALA A 596 -16.84 -13.21 2.44
C ALA A 596 -15.99 -12.74 1.25
N ASN A 597 -16.12 -11.48 0.83
CA ASN A 597 -15.39 -10.87 -0.26
C ASN A 597 -14.12 -10.13 0.18
N ILE A 598 -13.70 -10.27 1.43
CA ILE A 598 -12.48 -9.67 1.96
C ILE A 598 -11.41 -10.75 2.11
N TYR A 599 -10.61 -10.94 1.07
CA TYR A 599 -9.54 -11.97 1.09
C TYR A 599 -8.51 -11.74 2.21
N GLN A 600 -8.09 -10.47 2.43
CA GLN A 600 -7.09 -10.09 3.44
C GLN A 600 -7.75 -9.46 4.67
N ILE A 601 -8.65 -10.16 5.32
CA ILE A 601 -9.40 -9.65 6.48
C ILE A 601 -8.48 -9.28 7.64
N ASN A 602 -7.38 -10.00 7.82
CA ASN A 602 -6.34 -9.71 8.78
C ASN A 602 -5.74 -8.29 8.59
N ASN A 603 -5.42 -7.90 7.36
CA ASN A 603 -4.90 -6.57 7.05
C ASN A 603 -5.92 -5.46 7.35
N VAL A 604 -7.16 -5.69 6.96
CA VAL A 604 -8.22 -4.68 7.10
C VAL A 604 -8.61 -4.49 8.57
N THR A 605 -8.70 -5.58 9.34
CA THR A 605 -9.03 -5.52 10.77
C THR A 605 -7.89 -4.93 11.60
N THR A 606 -6.62 -5.25 11.28
CA THR A 606 -5.48 -4.60 11.95
C THR A 606 -5.39 -3.11 11.62
N THR A 607 -5.70 -2.70 10.39
CA THR A 607 -5.77 -1.27 10.01
C THR A 607 -6.79 -0.52 10.88
N ALA A 608 -7.99 -1.08 11.07
CA ALA A 608 -9.00 -0.49 11.95
C ALA A 608 -8.57 -0.49 13.43
N ALA A 609 -7.91 -1.56 13.88
CA ALA A 609 -7.38 -1.64 15.25
C ALA A 609 -6.33 -0.55 15.53
N ILE A 610 -5.43 -0.26 14.57
CA ILE A 610 -4.40 0.79 14.69
C ILE A 610 -5.03 2.15 14.96
N VAL A 611 -6.14 2.50 14.31
CA VAL A 611 -6.87 3.75 14.55
C VAL A 611 -7.27 3.87 16.03
N LEU A 612 -7.90 2.82 16.55
CA LEU A 612 -8.41 2.80 17.91
C LEU A 612 -7.27 2.78 18.94
N LEU A 613 -6.24 1.99 18.70
CA LEU A 613 -5.06 1.89 19.57
C LEU A 613 -4.28 3.21 19.62
N SER A 614 -4.23 3.98 18.53
CA SER A 614 -3.58 5.29 18.52
C SER A 614 -4.22 6.25 19.54
N VAL A 615 -5.55 6.20 19.70
CA VAL A 615 -6.25 6.97 20.71
C VAL A 615 -5.93 6.46 22.14
N VAL A 616 -5.81 5.14 22.31
CA VAL A 616 -5.46 4.52 23.60
C VAL A 616 -4.06 4.95 24.08
N CYS A 617 -3.11 5.21 23.16
CA CYS A 617 -1.77 5.70 23.50
C CYS A 617 -1.80 6.97 24.39
N ALA A 618 -2.81 7.81 24.25
CA ALA A 618 -2.94 9.01 25.09
C ALA A 618 -3.10 8.69 26.58
N VAL A 619 -3.82 7.60 26.93
CA VAL A 619 -3.94 7.15 28.34
C VAL A 619 -2.60 6.62 28.83
N GLY A 620 -1.83 5.96 27.98
CA GLY A 620 -0.48 5.54 28.29
C GLY A 620 0.43 6.72 28.61
N ALA A 621 0.40 7.75 27.76
CA ALA A 621 1.13 8.99 28.00
C ALA A 621 0.72 9.65 29.32
N GLU A 622 -0.58 9.77 29.57
CA GLU A 622 -1.12 10.30 30.83
C GLU A 622 -0.63 9.50 32.04
N SER A 623 -0.63 8.17 31.92
CA SER A 623 -0.23 7.27 32.99
C SER A 623 1.28 7.37 33.29
N LEU A 624 2.10 7.52 32.26
CA LEU A 624 3.54 7.70 32.43
C LEU A 624 3.88 9.07 33.01
N LEU A 625 3.20 10.12 32.60
CA LEU A 625 3.34 11.47 33.16
C LEU A 625 3.05 11.49 34.68
N ALA A 626 2.10 10.66 35.12
CA ALA A 626 1.69 10.54 36.54
C ALA A 626 2.42 9.43 37.32
N ALA A 627 3.33 8.67 36.67
CA ALA A 627 3.90 7.48 37.28
C ALA A 627 4.93 7.81 38.39
N SER A 628 4.94 7.00 39.43
CA SER A 628 6.03 6.97 40.42
C SER A 628 7.23 6.17 39.87
N LEU A 629 8.42 6.40 40.41
CA LEU A 629 9.67 5.81 39.94
C LEU A 629 9.61 4.28 39.83
N TRP A 630 9.08 3.62 40.87
CA TRP A 630 8.96 2.16 40.89
C TRP A 630 8.01 1.62 39.84
N LYS A 631 6.91 2.34 39.52
CA LYS A 631 5.99 1.99 38.43
C LYS A 631 6.66 2.15 37.10
N ALA A 632 7.44 3.21 36.91
CA ALA A 632 8.21 3.42 35.70
C ALA A 632 9.25 2.28 35.50
N THR A 633 9.92 1.84 36.58
CA THR A 633 10.86 0.72 36.52
C THR A 633 10.17 -0.60 36.20
N LEU A 634 9.05 -0.91 36.88
CA LEU A 634 8.25 -2.12 36.59
C LEU A 634 7.77 -2.12 35.13
N PHE A 635 7.28 -0.98 34.65
CA PHE A 635 6.89 -0.80 33.27
C PHE A 635 8.03 -1.07 32.32
N THR A 636 9.22 -0.55 32.61
CA THR A 636 10.43 -0.77 31.80
C THR A 636 10.81 -2.25 31.73
N CYS A 637 10.74 -2.95 32.84
CA CYS A 637 10.98 -4.40 32.89
C CYS A 637 9.96 -5.16 32.04
N LEU A 638 8.67 -4.83 32.17
CA LEU A 638 7.62 -5.46 31.38
C LEU A 638 7.79 -5.22 29.88
N VAL A 639 8.10 -3.99 29.47
CA VAL A 639 8.38 -3.66 28.07
C VAL A 639 9.61 -4.42 27.57
N GLY A 640 10.67 -4.47 28.38
CA GLY A 640 11.89 -5.22 28.06
C GLY A 640 11.63 -6.72 27.89
N LEU A 641 10.91 -7.32 28.83
CA LEU A 641 10.54 -8.76 28.76
C LEU A 641 9.64 -9.05 27.57
N THR A 642 8.67 -8.19 27.30
CA THR A 642 7.80 -8.33 26.11
C THR A 642 8.62 -8.23 24.84
N ALA A 643 9.56 -7.32 24.80
CA ALA A 643 10.47 -7.16 23.66
C ALA A 643 11.33 -8.41 23.45
N VAL A 644 11.97 -8.92 24.51
CA VAL A 644 12.77 -10.16 24.46
C VAL A 644 11.93 -11.33 23.97
N TRP A 645 10.71 -11.47 24.49
CA TRP A 645 9.82 -12.55 24.09
C TRP A 645 9.40 -12.46 22.63
N LEU A 646 9.06 -11.26 22.15
CA LEU A 646 8.65 -11.03 20.75
C LEU A 646 9.80 -11.21 19.77
N LEU A 647 11.03 -10.93 20.21
CA LEU A 647 12.22 -10.99 19.35
C LEU A 647 12.85 -12.38 19.31
N ARG A 648 12.51 -13.24 20.25
CA ARG A 648 13.00 -14.61 20.27
C ARG A 648 12.78 -15.34 18.95
N ASP A 649 11.59 -15.20 18.37
CA ASP A 649 11.22 -15.88 17.12
C ASP A 649 11.73 -15.12 15.88
N VAL A 650 11.93 -13.80 15.96
CA VAL A 650 12.50 -12.99 14.91
C VAL A 650 14.01 -13.16 14.82
N ALA A 651 14.68 -13.23 15.96
CA ALA A 651 16.13 -13.47 16.03
C ALA A 651 16.54 -14.81 15.42
N VAL A 652 15.68 -15.81 15.50
CA VAL A 652 15.90 -17.13 14.86
C VAL A 652 15.81 -17.05 13.34
N ARG A 653 15.09 -16.08 12.78
CA ARG A 653 14.92 -15.91 11.32
C ARG A 653 15.72 -14.76 10.72
N ALA A 654 16.02 -13.73 11.49
CA ALA A 654 16.88 -12.60 11.11
C ALA A 654 18.25 -12.77 11.76
N VAL A 655 19.00 -13.71 11.28
CA VAL A 655 20.17 -14.33 11.92
C VAL A 655 21.32 -13.39 12.27
N ASP A 656 21.28 -12.14 11.83
CA ASP A 656 22.39 -11.20 12.08
C ASP A 656 22.00 -9.83 12.65
N MET A 657 20.74 -9.63 13.05
CA MET A 657 20.52 -8.53 13.99
C MET A 657 20.94 -9.00 15.38
N PRO A 658 22.00 -8.43 15.96
CA PRO A 658 22.35 -8.81 17.31
C PRO A 658 21.12 -8.57 18.21
N GLU A 659 20.66 -9.65 18.85
CA GLU A 659 19.54 -9.61 19.84
C GLU A 659 19.72 -8.47 20.83
N VAL A 660 20.99 -8.16 21.12
CA VAL A 660 21.44 -7.08 22.01
C VAL A 660 21.10 -5.69 21.45
N ARG A 661 21.09 -5.46 20.14
CA ARG A 661 20.72 -4.16 19.53
C ARG A 661 19.29 -3.77 19.86
N LEU A 662 18.43 -4.70 19.67
CA LEU A 662 17.00 -4.48 19.76
C LEU A 662 16.57 -4.45 21.25
N ILE A 663 17.12 -5.35 22.07
CA ILE A 663 16.93 -5.34 23.52
C ILE A 663 17.45 -4.04 24.12
N GLY A 664 18.66 -3.61 23.75
CA GLY A 664 19.24 -2.34 24.21
C GLY A 664 18.41 -1.12 23.78
N LEU A 665 17.90 -1.12 22.57
CA LEU A 665 17.00 -0.09 22.04
C LEU A 665 15.68 -0.03 22.78
N LEU A 666 15.06 -1.18 22.98
CA LEU A 666 13.74 -1.29 23.64
C LEU A 666 13.86 -0.96 25.13
N LEU A 667 14.88 -1.48 25.81
CA LEU A 667 15.16 -1.15 27.22
C LEU A 667 15.55 0.31 27.37
N GLY A 668 16.41 0.84 26.49
CA GLY A 668 16.82 2.23 26.51
C GLY A 668 15.67 3.19 26.30
N GLY A 669 14.84 2.95 25.29
CA GLY A 669 13.64 3.75 25.01
C GLY A 669 12.60 3.64 26.13
N ALA A 670 12.35 2.44 26.65
CA ALA A 670 11.39 2.21 27.71
C ALA A 670 11.81 2.83 29.07
N VAL A 671 13.10 2.91 29.35
CA VAL A 671 13.63 3.58 30.55
C VAL A 671 13.67 5.09 30.36
N ALA A 672 14.13 5.55 29.22
CA ALA A 672 14.43 6.95 28.98
C ALA A 672 13.18 7.83 28.91
N VAL A 673 12.11 7.36 28.26
CA VAL A 673 10.88 8.13 28.13
C VAL A 673 10.22 8.38 29.51
N PRO A 674 9.98 7.39 30.37
CA PRO A 674 9.40 7.63 31.68
C PRO A 674 10.28 8.47 32.61
N PHE A 675 11.62 8.26 32.57
CA PHE A 675 12.54 9.00 33.42
C PHE A 675 12.69 10.46 32.99
N SER A 676 12.81 10.72 31.69
CA SER A 676 12.86 12.10 31.18
C SER A 676 11.56 12.84 31.43
N MET A 677 10.42 12.17 31.25
CA MET A 677 9.08 12.74 31.53
C MET A 677 8.91 13.02 33.04
N GLN A 678 9.38 12.15 33.92
CA GLN A 678 9.24 12.31 35.37
C GLN A 678 10.24 13.35 35.92
N ALA A 679 11.45 13.38 35.42
CA ALA A 679 12.46 14.38 35.79
C ALA A 679 12.01 15.79 35.38
N ALA A 680 11.40 15.90 34.20
CA ALA A 680 10.88 17.14 33.65
C ALA A 680 9.62 17.64 34.40
N GLY A 681 8.70 16.76 34.79
CA GLY A 681 7.51 17.11 35.53
C GLY A 681 7.76 17.65 36.95
N ARG A 682 8.94 17.36 37.52
CA ARG A 682 9.34 17.84 38.87
C ARG A 682 10.17 19.13 38.82
N ALA A 683 10.77 19.49 37.72
CA ALA A 683 11.80 20.53 37.67
C ALA A 683 11.30 21.95 37.35
N SER A 684 10.21 22.14 36.62
CA SER A 684 9.66 23.46 36.31
C SER A 684 8.50 23.39 35.32
N GLY A 685 7.37 22.91 35.73
CA GLY A 685 6.23 22.99 34.84
C GLY A 685 6.40 22.30 33.47
N GLN A 686 5.43 22.42 32.65
CA GLN A 686 5.18 21.59 31.47
C GLN A 686 6.16 21.78 30.27
N VAL A 687 7.10 22.71 30.34
CA VAL A 687 7.95 23.12 29.18
C VAL A 687 9.07 22.14 28.88
N LEU A 688 9.72 21.58 29.89
CA LEU A 688 10.84 20.67 29.69
C LEU A 688 10.45 19.28 29.13
N PRO A 689 9.28 18.69 29.49
CA PRO A 689 8.76 17.50 28.83
C PRO A 689 8.47 17.68 27.35
N VAL A 690 7.87 18.80 26.99
CA VAL A 690 7.57 19.13 25.60
C VAL A 690 8.85 19.29 24.79
N LEU A 691 9.85 19.97 25.34
CA LEU A 691 11.17 20.11 24.69
C LEU A 691 11.92 18.81 24.57
N SER A 692 11.90 17.95 25.60
CA SER A 692 12.53 16.62 25.56
C SER A 692 11.89 15.75 24.51
N MET A 693 10.57 15.84 24.35
CA MET A 693 9.84 15.13 23.31
C MET A 693 10.09 15.70 21.92
N PHE A 694 10.17 17.03 21.77
CA PHE A 694 10.53 17.65 20.49
C PHE A 694 11.99 17.36 20.11
N ALA A 695 12.92 17.43 21.07
CA ALA A 695 14.32 17.09 20.81
C ALA A 695 14.48 15.60 20.48
N LEU A 696 13.80 14.76 21.22
CA LEU A 696 13.71 13.34 20.93
C LEU A 696 13.05 13.13 19.55
N GLY A 697 11.94 13.79 19.28
CA GLY A 697 11.28 13.83 17.98
C GLY A 697 12.22 14.25 16.86
N ALA A 698 12.88 15.36 16.97
CA ALA A 698 13.79 15.89 15.96
C ALA A 698 15.01 15.00 15.72
N LEU A 699 15.61 14.44 16.77
CA LEU A 699 16.75 13.53 16.67
C LEU A 699 16.40 12.18 16.02
N LEU A 700 15.17 11.77 16.15
CA LEU A 700 14.67 10.51 15.64
C LEU A 700 14.19 10.61 14.19
N LEU A 701 14.08 11.82 13.68
CA LEU A 701 13.64 12.15 12.33
C LEU A 701 14.79 12.42 11.37
N LEU A 702 15.94 12.79 11.91
CA LEU A 702 17.15 12.90 11.11
C LEU A 702 17.47 11.64 10.28
N PRO A 703 17.27 10.43 10.79
CA PRO A 703 17.44 9.24 9.98
C PRO A 703 16.32 8.96 8.97
N GLY A 704 15.10 9.43 9.17
CA GLY A 704 13.97 9.17 8.25
C GLY A 704 14.10 9.82 6.87
N GLY A 705 15.00 10.77 6.71
CA GLY A 705 15.37 11.38 5.44
C GLY A 705 16.68 10.89 4.85
N LEU A 706 17.48 10.17 5.64
CA LEU A 706 18.68 9.49 5.17
C LEU A 706 18.27 8.09 4.73
N GLN A 707 18.86 7.59 3.65
CA GLN A 707 18.69 6.20 3.23
C GLN A 707 19.15 5.28 4.36
N ILE A 708 18.22 4.86 5.21
CA ILE A 708 18.53 3.90 6.26
C ILE A 708 18.40 2.53 5.62
N GLU A 709 19.52 1.93 5.37
CA GLU A 709 19.62 0.52 5.13
C GLU A 709 19.47 -0.17 6.48
N THR A 710 18.40 -0.95 6.64
CA THR A 710 18.21 -1.74 7.85
C THR A 710 19.21 -2.90 7.90
N GLY A 711 19.88 -3.17 6.77
CA GLY A 711 20.72 -4.34 6.56
C GLY A 711 19.92 -5.64 6.46
N VAL A 712 18.59 -5.56 6.41
CA VAL A 712 17.68 -6.70 6.19
C VAL A 712 16.95 -6.45 4.88
N PRO A 713 17.42 -6.99 3.76
CA PRO A 713 16.90 -6.69 2.42
C PRO A 713 15.40 -6.92 2.27
N ALA A 714 14.84 -7.97 2.89
CA ALA A 714 13.39 -8.23 2.88
C ALA A 714 12.57 -7.09 3.47
N LEU A 715 13.16 -6.35 4.40
CA LEU A 715 12.52 -5.28 5.11
C LEU A 715 12.80 -3.93 4.44
N ASP A 716 13.98 -3.78 3.88
CA ASP A 716 14.34 -2.64 3.06
C ASP A 716 13.43 -2.55 1.81
N GLN A 717 12.97 -3.69 1.28
CA GLN A 717 12.00 -3.76 0.19
C GLN A 717 10.59 -3.30 0.57
N LEU A 718 10.19 -3.53 1.81
CA LEU A 718 8.86 -3.16 2.32
C LEU A 718 8.82 -1.71 2.84
N LEU A 719 9.97 -1.06 3.01
CA LEU A 719 10.04 0.31 3.49
C LEU A 719 9.76 1.29 2.36
N SER A 720 8.63 1.90 2.42
CA SER A 720 8.24 2.98 1.53
C SER A 720 9.06 4.24 1.84
N GLN A 721 10.00 4.56 0.98
CA GLN A 721 10.78 5.80 1.10
C GLN A 721 10.48 6.75 -0.07
N PRO A 722 10.29 8.05 0.19
CA PRO A 722 10.11 9.00 -0.89
C PRO A 722 11.38 9.09 -1.75
N ARG A 723 11.20 9.00 -3.07
CA ARG A 723 12.27 9.04 -4.08
C ARG A 723 12.41 10.44 -4.66
N LEU A 724 13.48 10.68 -5.41
CA LEU A 724 13.56 11.89 -6.22
C LEU A 724 12.32 11.96 -7.12
N ARG A 725 11.71 13.14 -7.15
CA ARG A 725 10.55 13.38 -8.01
C ARG A 725 10.97 13.21 -9.46
N ALA A 726 10.25 12.39 -10.19
CA ALA A 726 10.40 12.24 -11.63
C ALA A 726 9.39 13.16 -12.34
N ASP A 727 9.74 13.60 -13.51
CA ASP A 727 8.79 14.24 -14.41
C ASP A 727 7.89 13.16 -15.03
N LEU A 728 6.65 13.08 -14.57
CA LEU A 728 5.67 12.12 -15.05
C LEU A 728 5.03 12.55 -16.39
N ASP A 729 5.18 13.81 -16.76
CA ASP A 729 4.77 14.34 -18.05
C ASP A 729 5.90 14.25 -19.10
N ALA A 730 7.06 13.68 -18.73
CA ALA A 730 8.15 13.44 -19.67
C ALA A 730 7.68 12.63 -20.87
N THR A 731 7.84 13.19 -22.05
CA THR A 731 7.39 12.57 -23.29
C THR A 731 8.32 11.44 -23.71
N SER A 732 7.74 10.32 -24.14
CA SER A 732 8.47 9.23 -24.79
C SER A 732 8.36 9.40 -26.29
N PRO A 733 9.48 9.53 -27.03
CA PRO A 733 9.47 9.55 -28.50
C PRO A 733 8.72 8.38 -29.11
N ALA A 734 8.78 7.20 -28.50
CA ALA A 734 8.05 6.00 -28.93
C ALA A 734 6.53 6.15 -28.75
N VAL A 735 6.07 6.71 -27.62
CA VAL A 735 4.65 6.99 -27.38
C VAL A 735 4.13 8.07 -28.31
N GLU A 736 4.90 9.14 -28.53
CA GLU A 736 4.55 10.19 -29.51
C GLU A 736 4.47 9.67 -30.95
N ALA A 737 5.34 8.75 -31.32
CA ALA A 737 5.29 8.11 -32.61
C ALA A 737 3.98 7.31 -32.79
N ILE A 738 3.53 6.59 -31.76
CA ILE A 738 2.25 5.88 -31.76
C ILE A 738 1.10 6.89 -31.93
N HIS A 739 1.06 7.96 -31.14
CA HIS A 739 0.01 8.97 -31.24
C HIS A 739 -0.07 9.60 -32.65
N ARG A 740 1.08 9.89 -33.25
CA ARG A 740 1.13 10.43 -34.64
C ARG A 740 0.69 9.42 -35.70
N ALA A 741 0.96 8.14 -35.50
CA ALA A 741 0.59 7.06 -36.41
C ALA A 741 -0.87 6.58 -36.23
N MET A 742 -1.51 6.96 -35.13
CA MET A 742 -2.86 6.54 -34.78
C MET A 742 -3.92 7.41 -35.45
N ASN A 743 -4.25 7.07 -36.73
CA ASN A 743 -5.31 7.77 -37.48
C ASN A 743 -6.72 7.44 -36.99
N GLU A 744 -6.90 6.24 -36.41
CA GLU A 744 -8.15 5.75 -35.85
C GLU A 744 -7.87 5.14 -34.46
N PRO A 745 -8.85 5.13 -33.55
CA PRO A 745 -8.66 4.60 -32.22
C PRO A 745 -8.21 3.13 -32.22
N ALA A 746 -7.05 2.87 -31.64
CA ALA A 746 -6.49 1.54 -31.50
C ALA A 746 -5.86 1.37 -30.12
N ARG A 747 -5.77 0.13 -29.64
CA ARG A 747 -5.13 -0.20 -28.38
C ARG A 747 -3.64 -0.46 -28.55
N THR A 748 -2.91 -0.18 -27.50
CA THR A 748 -1.46 -0.37 -27.41
C THR A 748 -1.16 -1.34 -26.27
N ILE A 749 -0.28 -2.29 -26.52
CA ILE A 749 0.26 -3.18 -25.49
C ILE A 749 1.77 -3.05 -25.39
N GLY A 750 2.31 -3.39 -24.24
CA GLY A 750 3.75 -3.59 -24.08
C GLY A 750 4.10 -5.07 -24.07
N ILE A 751 5.32 -5.39 -24.47
CA ILE A 751 5.88 -6.74 -24.47
C ILE A 751 6.87 -6.86 -23.31
N ASP A 752 6.87 -8.00 -22.61
CA ASP A 752 7.82 -8.33 -21.54
C ASP A 752 7.92 -7.20 -20.48
N ALA A 753 6.81 -6.87 -19.84
CA ALA A 753 6.69 -5.85 -18.80
C ALA A 753 6.92 -4.38 -19.25
N VAL A 754 7.06 -4.12 -20.53
CA VAL A 754 6.98 -2.76 -21.09
C VAL A 754 5.53 -2.25 -21.00
N LEU A 755 5.34 -0.98 -20.69
CA LEU A 755 4.01 -0.33 -20.59
C LEU A 755 3.04 -1.14 -19.72
N ARG A 756 3.25 -1.11 -18.42
CA ARG A 756 2.43 -1.87 -17.47
C ARG A 756 0.94 -1.67 -17.65
N ALA A 757 0.23 -2.77 -17.43
CA ALA A 757 -1.22 -2.74 -17.33
C ALA A 757 -1.70 -1.71 -16.29
N GLY A 758 -2.55 -0.78 -16.72
CA GLY A 758 -3.05 0.34 -15.92
C GLY A 758 -2.28 1.65 -16.09
N SER A 759 -0.98 1.62 -16.35
CA SER A 759 -0.19 2.84 -16.60
C SER A 759 -0.49 3.51 -17.94
N GLN A 760 -1.14 2.83 -18.87
CA GLN A 760 -1.47 3.34 -20.20
C GLN A 760 -2.21 4.68 -20.15
N GLY A 761 -3.09 4.86 -19.16
CA GLY A 761 -3.84 6.11 -18.99
C GLY A 761 -2.95 7.34 -18.74
N LEU A 762 -1.74 7.17 -18.20
CA LEU A 762 -0.76 8.26 -18.07
C LEU A 762 -0.29 8.79 -19.40
N TYR A 763 -0.18 7.91 -20.40
CA TYR A 763 0.31 8.21 -21.73
C TYR A 763 -0.80 8.46 -22.74
N GLY A 764 -2.07 8.46 -22.32
CA GLY A 764 -3.21 8.58 -23.23
C GLY A 764 -3.38 7.39 -24.15
N LEU A 765 -2.79 6.24 -23.83
CA LEU A 765 -2.89 5.00 -24.60
C LEU A 765 -3.96 4.08 -23.98
N GLU A 766 -4.77 3.46 -24.82
CA GLU A 766 -5.73 2.45 -24.39
C GLU A 766 -5.09 1.07 -24.39
N GLY A 767 -5.29 0.28 -23.33
CA GLY A 767 -4.66 -1.03 -23.17
C GLY A 767 -5.63 -2.16 -22.85
N LEU A 768 -5.09 -3.35 -22.56
CA LEU A 768 -5.87 -4.58 -22.28
C LEU A 768 -6.06 -4.87 -20.79
N GLY A 769 -5.14 -4.45 -19.96
CA GLY A 769 -5.15 -4.74 -18.52
C GLY A 769 -5.29 -3.49 -17.67
N GLY A 770 -5.37 -3.69 -16.36
CA GLY A 770 -5.39 -2.63 -15.35
C GLY A 770 -5.62 -3.19 -13.97
N PRO A 771 -5.22 -2.48 -12.90
CA PRO A 771 -5.36 -2.90 -11.52
C PRO A 771 -6.77 -2.70 -10.96
N ASP A 772 -7.78 -2.63 -11.82
CA ASP A 772 -9.15 -2.45 -11.40
C ASP A 772 -9.62 -3.67 -10.59
N ALA A 773 -10.20 -3.42 -9.41
CA ALA A 773 -10.62 -4.46 -8.49
C ALA A 773 -11.80 -5.29 -9.06
N LEU A 774 -12.60 -4.69 -9.92
CA LEU A 774 -13.77 -5.29 -10.54
C LEU A 774 -13.58 -5.39 -12.05
N MET A 775 -13.57 -6.62 -12.57
CA MET A 775 -13.45 -6.92 -14.00
C MET A 775 -14.74 -7.49 -14.55
N SER A 776 -15.10 -7.09 -15.79
CA SER A 776 -16.23 -7.72 -16.47
C SER A 776 -16.00 -9.23 -16.60
N ALA A 777 -16.95 -10.01 -16.14
CA ALA A 777 -16.89 -11.47 -16.19
C ALA A 777 -16.70 -11.99 -17.63
N HIS A 778 -17.37 -11.39 -18.60
CA HIS A 778 -17.25 -11.77 -20.01
C HIS A 778 -15.90 -11.41 -20.60
N TYR A 779 -15.33 -10.27 -20.19
CA TYR A 779 -13.97 -9.90 -20.66
C TYR A 779 -12.93 -10.87 -20.12
N GLU A 780 -13.02 -11.26 -18.85
CA GLU A 780 -12.12 -12.21 -18.24
C GLU A 780 -12.22 -13.60 -18.88
N GLN A 781 -13.44 -14.07 -19.13
CA GLN A 781 -13.68 -15.34 -19.85
C GLN A 781 -13.08 -15.33 -21.26
N LEU A 782 -13.12 -14.16 -21.94
CA LEU A 782 -12.49 -14.02 -23.25
C LEU A 782 -10.96 -14.08 -23.17
N LEU A 783 -10.38 -13.45 -22.15
CA LEU A 783 -8.93 -13.51 -21.91
C LEU A 783 -8.49 -14.93 -21.54
N ASP A 784 -9.29 -15.64 -20.72
CA ASP A 784 -9.02 -17.03 -20.34
C ASP A 784 -9.07 -18.02 -21.51
N ALA A 785 -9.84 -17.69 -22.51
CA ALA A 785 -9.91 -18.49 -23.73
C ALA A 785 -8.64 -18.39 -24.61
N GLY A 786 -7.86 -17.31 -24.44
CA GLY A 786 -6.58 -17.12 -25.11
C GLY A 786 -5.40 -17.64 -24.27
N PRO A 787 -4.26 -17.98 -24.93
CA PRO A 787 -3.04 -18.42 -24.24
C PRO A 787 -2.26 -17.24 -23.63
N ILE A 788 -2.93 -16.41 -22.80
CA ILE A 788 -2.30 -15.28 -22.12
C ILE A 788 -1.44 -15.81 -20.97
N ASP A 789 -0.18 -15.40 -20.93
CA ASP A 789 0.70 -15.69 -19.81
C ASP A 789 0.24 -14.88 -18.59
N ARG A 790 -0.06 -15.59 -17.52
CA ARG A 790 -0.43 -14.99 -16.24
C ARG A 790 0.65 -15.26 -15.23
N PRO A 791 1.10 -14.27 -14.47
CA PRO A 791 2.04 -14.52 -13.39
C PRO A 791 1.45 -15.51 -12.38
N ASP A 792 2.25 -16.47 -11.93
CA ASP A 792 1.85 -17.41 -10.89
C ASP A 792 1.66 -16.69 -9.55
N GLY A 793 0.48 -16.80 -8.97
CA GLY A 793 0.21 -16.30 -7.63
C GLY A 793 -1.25 -15.92 -7.38
N PRO A 794 -1.72 -16.01 -6.13
CA PRO A 794 -3.13 -15.77 -5.80
C PRO A 794 -3.61 -14.33 -5.99
N LEU A 795 -2.72 -13.34 -5.96
CA LEU A 795 -3.05 -11.93 -6.21
C LEU A 795 -2.96 -11.52 -7.68
N LEU A 796 -2.37 -12.37 -8.52
CA LEU A 796 -2.00 -12.07 -9.90
C LEU A 796 -2.87 -12.84 -10.91
N ALA A 797 -3.76 -13.68 -10.42
CA ALA A 797 -4.49 -14.66 -11.24
C ALA A 797 -5.63 -14.08 -12.07
N VAL A 798 -6.02 -12.84 -11.88
CA VAL A 798 -7.18 -12.26 -12.58
C VAL A 798 -6.73 -10.97 -13.26
N GLY A 799 -6.66 -10.95 -14.58
CA GLY A 799 -6.55 -9.80 -15.51
C GLY A 799 -5.92 -8.47 -15.06
N TRP A 800 -5.53 -8.39 -13.80
CA TRP A 800 -4.85 -7.26 -13.21
C TRP A 800 -3.59 -6.92 -13.96
N LEU A 801 -2.84 -7.98 -14.30
CA LEU A 801 -1.52 -7.90 -14.88
C LEU A 801 -1.52 -8.70 -16.18
N THR A 802 -2.33 -8.29 -17.14
CA THR A 802 -2.26 -8.86 -18.47
C THR A 802 -0.92 -8.45 -19.08
N THR A 803 0.05 -9.34 -19.03
CA THR A 803 1.32 -9.22 -19.74
C THR A 803 1.30 -10.07 -20.99
N VAL A 804 1.87 -9.57 -22.04
CA VAL A 804 2.08 -10.32 -23.28
C VAL A 804 3.57 -10.55 -23.41
N SER A 805 4.00 -11.81 -23.38
CA SER A 805 5.40 -12.16 -23.61
C SER A 805 5.71 -12.25 -25.10
N ALA A 806 6.95 -12.00 -25.47
CA ALA A 806 7.41 -12.17 -26.85
C ALA A 806 7.19 -13.62 -27.34
N THR A 807 7.28 -14.60 -26.43
CA THR A 807 7.12 -16.04 -26.75
C THR A 807 5.67 -16.45 -26.99
N SER A 808 4.69 -15.78 -26.41
CA SER A 808 3.27 -16.07 -26.60
C SER A 808 2.60 -15.20 -27.65
N PHE A 809 3.28 -14.16 -28.14
CA PHE A 809 2.70 -13.11 -28.98
C PHE A 809 1.99 -13.64 -30.24
N ASP A 810 2.64 -14.57 -30.98
CA ASP A 810 2.05 -15.13 -32.21
C ASP A 810 0.80 -15.98 -31.94
N ARG A 811 0.79 -16.73 -30.84
CA ARG A 811 -0.36 -17.54 -30.43
C ARG A 811 -1.57 -16.70 -30.00
N LEU A 812 -1.31 -15.47 -29.56
CA LEU A 812 -2.32 -14.50 -29.17
C LEU A 812 -2.90 -13.71 -30.34
N ALA A 813 -2.38 -13.83 -31.54
CA ALA A 813 -2.75 -13.01 -32.69
C ALA A 813 -4.27 -12.90 -32.90
N PRO A 814 -5.09 -13.98 -32.89
CA PRO A 814 -6.55 -13.88 -33.06
C PRO A 814 -7.21 -13.06 -31.95
N LEU A 815 -6.76 -13.21 -30.71
CA LEU A 815 -7.29 -12.44 -29.59
C LEU A 815 -6.89 -10.98 -29.70
N LEU A 816 -5.63 -10.68 -30.02
CA LEU A 816 -5.13 -9.32 -30.18
C LEU A 816 -5.82 -8.58 -31.35
N ASP A 817 -6.17 -9.30 -32.44
CA ASP A 817 -6.96 -8.77 -33.55
C ASP A 817 -8.36 -8.36 -33.07
N LEU A 818 -9.05 -9.28 -32.43
CA LEU A 818 -10.39 -9.09 -31.86
C LEU A 818 -10.43 -7.93 -30.85
N LEU A 819 -9.35 -7.78 -30.06
CA LEU A 819 -9.21 -6.73 -29.04
C LEU A 819 -8.77 -5.37 -29.62
N ASN A 820 -8.68 -5.20 -30.95
CA ASN A 820 -8.27 -3.94 -31.60
C ASN A 820 -6.85 -3.49 -31.18
N VAL A 821 -5.91 -4.42 -30.99
CA VAL A 821 -4.52 -4.08 -30.69
C VAL A 821 -3.79 -3.70 -31.96
N GLY A 822 -3.66 -2.40 -32.20
CA GLY A 822 -3.03 -1.85 -33.40
C GLY A 822 -1.56 -1.49 -33.23
N PHE A 823 -1.12 -1.30 -31.97
CA PHE A 823 0.24 -0.90 -31.66
C PHE A 823 0.86 -1.75 -30.55
N VAL A 824 2.18 -1.90 -30.64
CA VAL A 824 2.98 -2.65 -29.68
C VAL A 824 4.21 -1.81 -29.31
N LEU A 825 4.50 -1.73 -28.01
CA LEU A 825 5.75 -1.21 -27.50
C LEU A 825 6.63 -2.37 -27.05
N ALA A 826 7.84 -2.43 -27.58
CA ALA A 826 8.81 -3.46 -27.23
C ALA A 826 10.20 -2.83 -27.02
N ARG A 827 11.11 -3.60 -26.42
CA ARG A 827 12.52 -3.22 -26.40
C ARG A 827 13.13 -3.39 -27.78
N PRO A 828 14.15 -2.58 -28.16
CA PRO A 828 14.75 -2.61 -29.51
C PRO A 828 15.27 -3.98 -29.93
N GLU A 829 15.78 -4.77 -28.99
CA GLU A 829 16.33 -6.12 -29.21
C GLU A 829 15.26 -7.18 -29.47
N ARG A 830 13.98 -6.88 -29.22
CA ARG A 830 12.90 -7.84 -29.48
C ARG A 830 12.48 -7.82 -30.92
N VAL A 831 12.56 -8.97 -31.57
CA VAL A 831 12.07 -9.18 -32.94
C VAL A 831 10.70 -9.84 -32.86
N LEU A 832 9.68 -9.15 -33.34
CA LEU A 832 8.29 -9.64 -33.37
C LEU A 832 7.85 -9.79 -34.82
N PRO A 833 7.63 -11.02 -35.30
CA PRO A 833 7.25 -11.26 -36.70
C PRO A 833 5.92 -10.59 -37.06
N GLY A 834 5.77 -10.19 -38.35
CA GLY A 834 4.51 -9.62 -38.83
C GLY A 834 4.19 -8.21 -38.39
N LEU A 835 5.04 -7.55 -37.62
CA LEU A 835 4.89 -6.16 -37.21
C LEU A 835 5.73 -5.24 -38.11
N THR A 836 5.26 -4.00 -38.28
CA THR A 836 5.99 -2.96 -39.01
C THR A 836 6.45 -1.86 -38.07
N ASP A 837 7.65 -1.35 -38.28
CA ASP A 837 8.19 -0.25 -37.48
C ASP A 837 7.35 1.02 -37.68
N VAL A 838 7.06 1.72 -36.58
CA VAL A 838 6.49 3.06 -36.63
C VAL A 838 7.63 4.08 -36.67
N PRO A 839 7.67 4.99 -37.66
CA PRO A 839 8.72 6.01 -37.75
C PRO A 839 8.72 6.89 -36.48
N MET A 840 9.86 6.97 -35.83
CA MET A 840 10.05 7.72 -34.59
C MET A 840 11.02 8.88 -34.82
N GLN A 841 10.73 10.02 -34.21
CA GLN A 841 11.64 11.16 -34.14
C GLN A 841 12.39 11.15 -32.83
N GLY A 842 13.71 11.14 -32.87
CA GLY A 842 14.55 11.02 -31.69
C GLY A 842 14.91 9.57 -31.37
N THR A 843 15.59 9.41 -30.25
CA THR A 843 16.00 8.09 -29.70
C THR A 843 15.18 7.74 -28.46
N ASP A 844 14.76 6.48 -28.37
CA ASP A 844 14.07 5.94 -27.20
C ASP A 844 14.64 4.55 -26.90
N ARG A 845 14.51 4.10 -25.68
CA ARG A 845 14.77 2.71 -25.27
C ARG A 845 13.65 1.76 -25.65
N LEU A 846 12.55 2.30 -26.21
CA LEU A 846 11.40 1.56 -26.69
C LEU A 846 11.27 1.69 -28.20
N LYS A 847 10.82 0.63 -28.81
CA LYS A 847 10.52 0.54 -30.24
C LYS A 847 9.00 0.47 -30.44
N PRO A 848 8.38 1.45 -31.10
CA PRO A 848 6.97 1.41 -31.44
C PRO A 848 6.75 0.59 -32.70
N LEU A 849 5.83 -0.36 -32.65
CA LEU A 849 5.51 -1.28 -33.74
C LEU A 849 4.01 -1.21 -34.04
N ARG A 850 3.64 -1.40 -35.31
CA ARG A 850 2.26 -1.43 -35.80
C ARG A 850 1.86 -2.85 -36.18
N ARG A 851 0.64 -3.26 -35.73
CA ARG A 851 -0.02 -4.51 -36.12
C ARG A 851 -1.02 -4.22 -37.24
N PRO A 852 -0.78 -4.70 -38.48
CA PRO A 852 -1.69 -4.42 -39.62
C PRO A 852 -2.96 -5.27 -39.59
N THR A 853 -3.00 -6.37 -38.84
CA THR A 853 -4.13 -7.30 -38.77
C THR A 853 -5.19 -6.90 -37.74
N ALA A 854 -4.92 -5.89 -36.90
CA ALA A 854 -5.84 -5.44 -35.86
C ALA A 854 -7.21 -5.06 -36.44
N TRP A 855 -8.27 -5.57 -35.80
CA TRP A 855 -9.62 -5.20 -36.16
C TRP A 855 -9.89 -3.71 -35.86
N PRO A 856 -10.78 -3.04 -36.64
CA PRO A 856 -11.15 -1.66 -36.33
C PRO A 856 -11.88 -1.58 -34.98
N ARG A 857 -11.80 -0.42 -34.32
CA ARG A 857 -12.49 -0.15 -33.06
C ARG A 857 -13.99 -0.41 -33.15
N ALA A 858 -14.60 0.00 -34.25
CA ALA A 858 -15.97 -0.28 -34.57
C ALA A 858 -16.14 -0.61 -36.05
N PHE A 859 -17.13 -1.42 -36.37
CA PHE A 859 -17.42 -1.81 -37.75
C PHE A 859 -18.90 -2.22 -37.91
N PHE A 860 -19.39 -2.15 -39.14
CA PHE A 860 -20.66 -2.73 -39.55
C PHE A 860 -20.40 -4.10 -40.16
N THR A 861 -21.32 -5.07 -39.93
CA THR A 861 -21.39 -6.33 -40.67
C THR A 861 -22.85 -6.72 -40.93
N ASP A 862 -23.12 -7.30 -42.10
CA ASP A 862 -24.43 -7.81 -42.55
C ASP A 862 -24.64 -9.31 -42.23
N GLY A 863 -23.59 -9.97 -41.63
CA GLY A 863 -23.66 -11.37 -41.25
C GLY A 863 -23.28 -11.59 -39.77
N VAL A 864 -23.90 -12.62 -39.18
CA VAL A 864 -23.70 -12.98 -37.78
C VAL A 864 -23.47 -14.49 -37.70
N THR A 865 -22.40 -14.90 -37.02
CA THR A 865 -22.13 -16.30 -36.67
C THR A 865 -22.53 -16.57 -35.23
N THR A 866 -22.58 -17.83 -34.85
CA THR A 866 -22.85 -18.24 -33.46
C THR A 866 -21.69 -19.09 -32.93
N TYR A 867 -21.51 -19.09 -31.61
CA TYR A 867 -20.56 -19.92 -30.88
C TYR A 867 -21.17 -20.37 -29.56
N VAL A 868 -20.63 -21.45 -28.98
CA VAL A 868 -21.01 -21.96 -27.66
C VAL A 868 -20.00 -21.48 -26.61
N GLU A 869 -18.72 -21.78 -26.83
CA GLU A 869 -17.64 -21.45 -25.90
C GLU A 869 -16.68 -20.41 -26.49
N PRO A 870 -16.05 -19.54 -25.65
CA PRO A 870 -15.17 -18.48 -26.13
C PRO A 870 -13.99 -18.97 -27.00
N GLN A 871 -13.50 -20.18 -26.78
CA GLN A 871 -12.44 -20.79 -27.60
C GLN A 871 -12.91 -21.04 -29.04
N GLU A 872 -14.20 -21.35 -29.24
CA GLU A 872 -14.77 -21.47 -30.57
C GLU A 872 -14.81 -20.13 -31.30
N LEU A 873 -15.18 -19.06 -30.60
CA LEU A 873 -15.09 -17.70 -31.14
C LEU A 873 -13.67 -17.38 -31.62
N LEU A 874 -12.63 -17.65 -30.81
CA LEU A 874 -11.24 -17.40 -31.20
C LEU A 874 -10.80 -18.22 -32.42
N ARG A 875 -11.30 -19.46 -32.56
CA ARG A 875 -11.08 -20.28 -33.77
C ARG A 875 -11.78 -19.65 -34.98
N GLN A 876 -13.00 -19.12 -34.83
CA GLN A 876 -13.70 -18.41 -35.90
C GLN A 876 -12.91 -17.15 -36.32
N VAL A 877 -12.41 -16.37 -35.39
CA VAL A 877 -11.59 -15.19 -35.64
C VAL A 877 -10.34 -15.58 -36.43
N ALA A 878 -9.61 -16.63 -36.01
CA ALA A 878 -8.42 -17.13 -36.68
C ALA A 878 -8.71 -17.60 -38.12
N ALA A 879 -9.84 -18.30 -38.32
CA ALA A 879 -10.22 -18.86 -39.61
C ALA A 879 -10.68 -17.80 -40.61
N HIS A 880 -11.38 -16.74 -40.15
CA HIS A 880 -11.91 -15.71 -41.06
C HIS A 880 -10.90 -14.61 -41.39
N GLY A 881 -9.97 -14.30 -40.49
CA GLY A 881 -8.95 -13.25 -40.67
C GLY A 881 -9.53 -11.83 -40.90
N LYS A 882 -10.82 -11.64 -40.71
CA LYS A 882 -11.55 -10.37 -40.90
C LYS A 882 -12.53 -10.13 -39.75
N PRO A 883 -12.90 -8.85 -39.49
CA PRO A 883 -13.89 -8.54 -38.50
C PRO A 883 -15.22 -9.28 -38.71
N LEU A 884 -15.72 -9.93 -37.68
CA LEU A 884 -17.00 -10.64 -37.70
C LEU A 884 -17.80 -10.32 -36.43
N ALA A 885 -19.13 -10.51 -36.50
CA ALA A 885 -19.99 -10.53 -35.32
C ALA A 885 -20.38 -11.98 -35.03
N SER A 886 -20.12 -12.41 -33.82
CA SER A 886 -20.47 -13.76 -33.36
C SER A 886 -21.22 -13.66 -32.03
N ILE A 887 -22.31 -14.40 -31.91
CA ILE A 887 -23.24 -14.37 -30.76
C ILE A 887 -23.17 -15.71 -30.04
N GLN A 888 -23.11 -15.66 -28.74
CA GLN A 888 -23.21 -16.86 -27.94
C GLN A 888 -24.62 -17.47 -28.07
N SER A 889 -24.72 -18.73 -28.41
CA SER A 889 -25.99 -19.43 -28.69
C SER A 889 -27.01 -19.40 -27.51
N THR A 890 -26.49 -19.17 -26.29
CA THR A 890 -27.31 -19.06 -25.08
C THR A 890 -27.76 -17.63 -24.75
N ASP A 891 -27.39 -16.64 -25.57
CA ASP A 891 -27.79 -15.23 -25.35
C ASP A 891 -29.06 -14.90 -26.15
N ASP A 892 -30.21 -15.24 -25.58
CA ASP A 892 -31.53 -15.05 -26.21
C ASP A 892 -31.75 -13.60 -26.68
N ARG A 893 -31.32 -12.60 -25.93
CA ARG A 893 -31.48 -11.18 -26.29
C ARG A 893 -30.68 -10.81 -27.54
N ALA A 894 -29.48 -11.29 -27.66
CA ALA A 894 -28.63 -11.05 -28.81
C ALA A 894 -29.13 -11.86 -30.03
N MET A 895 -29.57 -13.09 -29.82
CA MET A 895 -30.12 -13.94 -30.85
C MET A 895 -31.42 -13.33 -31.44
N ASP A 896 -32.32 -12.80 -30.59
CA ASP A 896 -33.53 -12.11 -31.02
C ASP A 896 -33.21 -10.81 -31.78
N ALA A 897 -32.22 -10.02 -31.32
CA ALA A 897 -31.83 -8.77 -31.96
C ALA A 897 -31.23 -8.97 -33.35
N THR A 898 -30.75 -10.16 -33.65
CA THR A 898 -30.08 -10.51 -34.92
C THR A 898 -30.88 -11.49 -35.77
N ARG A 899 -32.16 -11.77 -35.38
CA ARG A 899 -33.03 -12.67 -36.11
C ARG A 899 -33.24 -12.20 -37.54
N GLY A 900 -32.98 -13.06 -38.51
CA GLY A 900 -33.14 -12.76 -39.94
C GLY A 900 -31.90 -12.24 -40.63
N LEU A 901 -30.78 -12.04 -39.89
CA LEU A 901 -29.50 -11.72 -40.52
C LEU A 901 -28.86 -12.99 -41.10
N ARG A 902 -27.96 -12.82 -42.08
CA ARG A 902 -27.25 -13.93 -42.71
C ARG A 902 -26.45 -14.74 -41.69
N ALA A 903 -26.58 -16.08 -41.75
CA ALA A 903 -25.92 -16.99 -40.84
C ALA A 903 -24.41 -17.25 -41.13
N SER A 904 -23.83 -16.63 -42.13
CA SER A 904 -22.41 -16.83 -42.50
C SER A 904 -21.72 -15.54 -42.92
N GLY A 905 -20.44 -15.46 -42.64
CA GLY A 905 -19.48 -14.42 -42.92
C GLY A 905 -19.91 -13.25 -43.80
N GLY A 906 -20.46 -12.21 -43.15
CA GLY A 906 -20.92 -11.03 -43.85
C GLY A 906 -19.77 -10.13 -44.31
N HIS A 907 -20.10 -9.12 -45.09
CA HIS A 907 -19.17 -8.06 -45.41
C HIS A 907 -18.98 -7.17 -44.18
N SER A 908 -17.74 -6.92 -43.79
CA SER A 908 -17.43 -5.97 -42.72
C SER A 908 -16.92 -4.64 -43.33
N VAL A 909 -17.45 -3.54 -42.80
CA VAL A 909 -17.06 -2.18 -43.16
C VAL A 909 -16.60 -1.43 -41.91
N PRO A 910 -15.36 -0.92 -41.86
CA PRO A 910 -14.88 -0.13 -40.72
C PRO A 910 -15.74 1.12 -40.51
N ALA A 911 -15.95 1.50 -39.25
CA ALA A 911 -16.57 2.75 -38.88
C ALA A 911 -15.60 3.92 -39.11
N ARG A 912 -16.13 5.12 -39.13
CA ARG A 912 -15.41 6.39 -39.36
C ARG A 912 -15.93 7.48 -38.45
N GLY A 913 -15.24 8.64 -38.42
CA GLY A 913 -15.72 9.80 -37.71
C GLY A 913 -15.86 9.59 -36.23
N TYR A 914 -14.86 8.97 -35.61
CA TYR A 914 -14.84 8.71 -34.17
C TYR A 914 -14.76 9.99 -33.37
N MET A 915 -15.61 10.10 -32.34
CA MET A 915 -15.49 11.09 -31.27
C MET A 915 -15.52 10.39 -29.92
N LEU A 916 -14.48 10.59 -29.13
CA LEU A 916 -14.25 9.95 -27.85
C LEU A 916 -14.17 11.01 -26.76
N THR A 917 -15.03 10.92 -25.74
CA THR A 917 -14.94 11.72 -24.52
C THR A 917 -14.67 10.82 -23.29
N GLY A 918 -14.73 11.35 -22.09
CA GLY A 918 -14.61 10.52 -20.88
C GLY A 918 -15.57 9.35 -20.87
N ASN A 919 -16.86 9.63 -21.05
CA ASN A 919 -17.94 8.64 -20.92
C ASN A 919 -18.54 8.18 -22.26
N THR A 920 -18.15 8.78 -23.38
CA THR A 920 -18.84 8.57 -24.66
C THR A 920 -17.91 8.05 -25.73
N THR A 921 -18.41 7.10 -26.54
CA THR A 921 -17.83 6.71 -27.82
C THR A 921 -18.88 6.85 -28.91
N SER A 922 -18.63 7.67 -29.91
CA SER A 922 -19.49 7.82 -31.08
C SER A 922 -18.72 7.63 -32.39
N PHE A 923 -19.40 7.13 -33.39
CA PHE A 923 -18.86 6.84 -34.71
C PHE A 923 -19.96 6.76 -35.75
N VAL A 924 -19.59 6.73 -37.02
CA VAL A 924 -20.52 6.55 -38.15
C VAL A 924 -20.19 5.25 -38.87
N VAL A 925 -21.19 4.40 -39.08
CA VAL A 925 -21.09 3.21 -39.91
C VAL A 925 -21.89 3.41 -41.21
N ARG A 926 -21.34 2.93 -42.32
CA ARG A 926 -22.06 2.84 -43.61
C ARG A 926 -22.54 1.41 -43.81
N SER A 927 -23.85 1.25 -43.97
CA SER A 927 -24.48 -0.05 -44.21
C SER A 927 -25.06 -0.16 -45.60
N ALA A 928 -24.94 -1.34 -46.21
CA ALA A 928 -25.56 -1.69 -47.48
C ALA A 928 -26.96 -2.28 -47.31
N GLY A 929 -27.36 -2.62 -46.07
CA GLY A 929 -28.62 -3.26 -45.70
C GLY A 929 -28.75 -3.43 -44.18
N PRO A 930 -29.69 -4.23 -43.70
CA PRO A 930 -29.80 -4.60 -42.29
C PRO A 930 -28.53 -5.32 -41.83
N GLY A 931 -28.12 -5.11 -40.58
CA GLY A 931 -26.96 -5.74 -39.99
C GLY A 931 -26.67 -5.31 -38.57
N VAL A 932 -25.42 -5.36 -38.17
CA VAL A 932 -24.98 -5.07 -36.79
C VAL A 932 -23.83 -4.07 -36.83
N ALA A 933 -23.89 -3.01 -36.03
CA ALA A 933 -22.73 -2.17 -35.72
C ALA A 933 -22.11 -2.64 -34.41
N VAL A 934 -20.87 -3.11 -34.51
CA VAL A 934 -20.09 -3.64 -33.40
C VAL A 934 -19.13 -2.56 -32.89
N LEU A 935 -19.01 -2.44 -31.56
CA LEU A 935 -17.99 -1.62 -30.90
C LEU A 935 -17.17 -2.53 -29.97
N THR A 936 -15.86 -2.65 -30.23
CA THR A 936 -14.95 -3.51 -29.46
C THR A 936 -14.57 -2.90 -28.09
N GLU A 937 -15.61 -2.48 -27.36
CA GLU A 937 -15.50 -2.03 -25.98
C GLU A 937 -16.37 -2.90 -25.07
N THR A 938 -15.96 -3.02 -23.80
CA THR A 938 -16.61 -3.87 -22.81
C THR A 938 -18.12 -3.67 -22.78
N PHE A 939 -18.86 -4.79 -22.85
CA PHE A 939 -20.28 -4.85 -22.63
C PHE A 939 -20.58 -4.90 -21.13
N LEU A 940 -21.45 -4.00 -20.67
CA LEU A 940 -22.06 -4.04 -19.35
C LEU A 940 -23.58 -3.93 -19.56
N PRO A 941 -24.40 -4.86 -19.02
CA PRO A 941 -25.84 -4.86 -19.26
C PRO A 941 -26.50 -3.64 -18.63
N ASP A 942 -27.30 -2.92 -19.44
CA ASP A 942 -28.12 -1.77 -19.06
C ASP A 942 -27.36 -0.52 -18.55
N ASP A 943 -26.02 -0.49 -18.66
CA ASP A 943 -25.16 0.61 -18.19
C ASP A 943 -24.80 1.64 -19.28
N PHE A 944 -25.35 1.46 -20.49
CA PHE A 944 -25.13 2.42 -21.58
C PHE A 944 -26.46 3.00 -22.10
N ARG A 945 -26.45 4.30 -22.35
CA ARG A 945 -27.44 4.96 -23.19
C ARG A 945 -26.95 4.95 -24.63
N VAL A 946 -27.67 4.27 -25.48
CA VAL A 946 -27.27 4.11 -26.88
C VAL A 946 -28.25 4.81 -27.80
N THR A 947 -27.72 5.55 -28.79
CA THR A 947 -28.56 6.20 -29.81
C THR A 947 -28.06 5.87 -31.21
N LEU A 948 -29.03 5.74 -32.11
CA LEU A 948 -28.83 5.54 -33.57
C LEU A 948 -29.48 6.73 -34.27
N ASN A 949 -28.67 7.56 -34.94
CA ASN A 949 -29.13 8.86 -35.51
C ASN A 949 -29.95 9.68 -34.50
N GLY A 950 -29.48 9.76 -33.25
CA GLY A 950 -30.13 10.51 -32.17
C GLY A 950 -31.34 9.81 -31.51
N ARG A 951 -31.86 8.71 -32.05
CA ARG A 951 -32.95 7.93 -31.43
C ARG A 951 -32.40 6.86 -30.51
N ARG A 952 -32.98 6.71 -29.33
CA ARG A 952 -32.61 5.70 -28.36
C ARG A 952 -32.92 4.30 -28.88
N VAL A 953 -31.95 3.39 -28.80
CA VAL A 953 -32.08 2.00 -29.27
C VAL A 953 -31.54 1.05 -28.21
N PRO A 954 -32.01 -0.20 -28.15
CA PRO A 954 -31.44 -1.24 -27.35
C PRO A 954 -30.06 -1.65 -27.91
N TYR A 955 -29.20 -2.13 -27.04
CA TYR A 955 -27.92 -2.73 -27.39
C TYR A 955 -27.80 -4.14 -26.80
N PHE A 956 -26.91 -4.94 -27.35
CA PHE A 956 -26.73 -6.33 -26.96
C PHE A 956 -25.26 -6.74 -26.99
N ARG A 957 -24.95 -7.88 -26.42
CA ARG A 957 -23.61 -8.45 -26.35
C ARG A 957 -23.25 -9.15 -27.66
N VAL A 958 -22.01 -8.98 -28.11
CA VAL A 958 -21.42 -9.62 -29.30
C VAL A 958 -19.95 -9.93 -29.05
N ASN A 959 -19.43 -10.93 -29.73
CA ASN A 959 -18.02 -11.35 -29.61
C ASN A 959 -17.61 -11.52 -28.15
N HIS A 960 -18.49 -12.14 -27.36
CA HIS A 960 -18.36 -12.51 -25.97
C HIS A 960 -18.31 -11.30 -25.00
N ALA A 961 -17.43 -10.34 -25.22
CA ALA A 961 -17.18 -9.24 -24.27
C ALA A 961 -17.59 -7.85 -24.79
N PHE A 962 -18.02 -7.72 -26.03
CA PHE A 962 -18.26 -6.45 -26.68
C PHE A 962 -19.74 -6.11 -26.85
N LYS A 963 -20.01 -4.90 -27.31
CA LYS A 963 -21.37 -4.37 -27.44
C LYS A 963 -21.71 -4.03 -28.89
N ALA A 964 -22.98 -4.17 -29.24
CA ALA A 964 -23.47 -3.91 -30.57
C ALA A 964 -24.90 -3.35 -30.58
N VAL A 965 -25.25 -2.75 -31.71
CA VAL A 965 -26.61 -2.32 -32.03
C VAL A 965 -27.06 -2.87 -33.38
N ALA A 966 -28.34 -3.18 -33.53
CA ALA A 966 -28.92 -3.56 -34.80
C ALA A 966 -29.08 -2.34 -35.71
N ILE A 967 -28.64 -2.49 -36.97
CA ILE A 967 -28.80 -1.51 -38.05
C ILE A 967 -29.98 -1.95 -38.92
N PRO A 968 -31.04 -1.15 -39.05
CA PRO A 968 -32.30 -1.60 -39.66
C PRO A 968 -32.29 -1.60 -41.18
N SER A 969 -31.47 -0.78 -41.83
CA SER A 969 -31.49 -0.59 -43.28
C SER A 969 -30.18 -0.04 -43.85
N ALA A 970 -30.08 0.02 -45.16
CA ALA A 970 -28.96 0.69 -45.82
C ALA A 970 -28.94 2.19 -45.51
N GLY A 971 -27.71 2.76 -45.41
CA GLY A 971 -27.48 4.18 -45.10
C GLY A 971 -26.27 4.43 -44.24
N ASP A 972 -26.05 5.71 -43.94
CA ASP A 972 -25.07 6.14 -42.95
C ASP A 972 -25.76 6.31 -41.57
N TRP A 973 -25.20 5.65 -40.57
CA TRP A 973 -25.75 5.58 -39.24
C TRP A 973 -24.77 6.13 -38.21
N ALA A 974 -25.15 7.23 -37.54
CA ALA A 974 -24.41 7.76 -36.41
C ALA A 974 -24.79 6.97 -35.16
N VAL A 975 -23.84 6.27 -34.61
CA VAL A 975 -23.98 5.44 -33.40
C VAL A 975 -23.29 6.15 -32.24
N LYS A 976 -23.98 6.30 -31.09
CA LYS A 976 -23.40 6.85 -29.86
C LYS A 976 -23.66 5.91 -28.70
N PHE A 977 -22.62 5.52 -28.01
CA PHE A 977 -22.67 4.83 -26.73
C PHE A 977 -22.20 5.79 -25.63
N GLU A 978 -23.02 6.02 -24.62
CA GLU A 978 -22.75 6.86 -23.46
C GLU A 978 -22.86 6.00 -22.22
N TYR A 979 -21.73 5.85 -21.49
CA TYR A 979 -21.73 5.10 -20.23
C TYR A 979 -22.47 5.89 -19.14
N ARG A 980 -23.43 5.24 -18.53
CA ARG A 980 -24.20 5.77 -17.41
C ARG A 980 -24.70 4.60 -16.58
N PRO A 981 -24.18 4.40 -15.36
CA PRO A 981 -24.60 3.29 -14.51
C PRO A 981 -26.11 3.19 -14.38
N ARG A 982 -26.63 1.99 -14.39
CA ARG A 982 -28.09 1.71 -14.43
C ARG A 982 -28.92 2.51 -13.44
N HIS A 983 -28.46 2.61 -12.19
CA HIS A 983 -29.17 3.31 -11.12
C HIS A 983 -28.58 4.69 -10.79
N TRP A 984 -27.81 5.30 -11.72
CA TRP A 984 -27.14 6.58 -11.48
C TRP A 984 -28.11 7.70 -11.10
N ASP A 985 -29.22 7.85 -11.82
CA ASP A 985 -30.21 8.89 -11.56
C ASP A 985 -30.89 8.71 -10.19
N LEU A 986 -31.22 7.46 -9.81
CA LEU A 986 -31.73 7.13 -8.49
C LEU A 986 -30.72 7.49 -7.40
N SER A 987 -29.47 7.15 -7.60
CA SER A 987 -28.40 7.43 -6.62
C SER A 987 -28.20 8.92 -6.41
N LEU A 988 -28.31 9.73 -7.46
CA LEU A 988 -28.28 11.21 -7.37
C LEU A 988 -29.49 11.76 -6.61
N ALA A 989 -30.68 11.22 -6.83
CA ALA A 989 -31.90 11.61 -6.10
C ALA A 989 -31.77 11.27 -4.61
N MET A 990 -31.20 10.09 -4.29
CA MET A 990 -30.89 9.70 -2.90
C MET A 990 -29.87 10.68 -2.29
N ALA A 991 -28.79 11.01 -3.00
CA ALA A 991 -27.79 11.96 -2.52
C ALA A 991 -28.40 13.34 -2.25
N GLY A 992 -29.28 13.82 -3.14
CA GLY A 992 -30.04 15.07 -2.94
C GLY A 992 -30.89 15.03 -1.67
N SER A 993 -31.60 13.92 -1.41
CA SER A 993 -32.37 13.75 -0.16
C SER A 993 -31.47 13.71 1.08
N GLY A 994 -30.31 13.10 0.98
CA GLY A 994 -29.30 13.07 2.04
C GLY A 994 -28.75 14.48 2.36
N VAL A 995 -28.48 15.29 1.33
CA VAL A 995 -28.07 16.69 1.50
C VAL A 995 -29.17 17.51 2.20
N LEU A 996 -30.42 17.32 1.82
CA LEU A 996 -31.55 17.99 2.49
C LEU A 996 -31.68 17.57 3.95
N LEU A 997 -31.51 16.28 4.26
CA LEU A 997 -31.53 15.79 5.64
C LEU A 997 -30.37 16.38 6.45
N LEU A 998 -29.17 16.43 5.88
CA LEU A 998 -28.01 17.03 6.52
C LEU A 998 -28.21 18.54 6.73
N ALA A 999 -28.78 19.25 5.76
CA ALA A 999 -29.14 20.65 5.88
C ALA A 999 -30.17 20.89 7.00
N GLY A 1000 -31.19 20.01 7.11
CA GLY A 1000 -32.16 20.03 8.19
C GLY A 1000 -31.51 19.86 9.59
N LEU A 1001 -30.58 18.91 9.72
CA LEU A 1001 -29.76 18.74 10.93
C LEU A 1001 -28.89 20.00 11.17
N GLY A 1002 -28.35 20.59 10.12
CA GLY A 1002 -27.56 21.84 10.18
C GLY A 1002 -28.40 23.04 10.68
N VAL A 1003 -29.63 23.19 10.21
CA VAL A 1003 -30.58 24.22 10.70
C VAL A 1003 -30.92 23.98 12.16
N LEU A 1004 -31.22 22.73 12.55
CA LEU A 1004 -31.46 22.37 13.94
C LEU A 1004 -30.23 22.60 14.83
N SER A 1005 -29.04 22.64 14.26
CA SER A 1005 -27.79 22.87 15.01
C SER A 1005 -27.52 24.34 15.33
N ARG A 1006 -28.30 25.28 14.71
CA ARG A 1006 -28.15 26.73 14.96
C ARG A 1006 -28.89 27.10 16.27
N ASP A 1007 -28.12 27.63 17.21
CA ASP A 1007 -28.68 28.15 18.46
C ASP A 1007 -29.48 29.42 18.17
N LYS A 1008 -30.75 29.44 18.53
CA LYS A 1008 -31.61 30.61 18.46
C LYS A 1008 -31.62 31.40 19.77
N SER A 1009 -30.64 31.18 20.66
CA SER A 1009 -30.52 32.04 21.82
C SER A 1009 -30.20 33.47 21.36
N PRO A 1010 -31.00 34.47 21.72
CA PRO A 1010 -30.61 35.88 21.45
C PRO A 1010 -29.29 36.10 22.17
N THR A 1011 -28.34 36.64 21.45
CA THR A 1011 -27.11 37.22 22.03
C THR A 1011 -27.50 38.12 23.18
N PRO A 1012 -26.89 37.95 24.37
CA PRO A 1012 -27.15 38.87 25.49
C PRO A 1012 -26.69 40.27 25.19
#